data_6663cdae3e07913a3899e4d852ec650f
#
_entry.id   6663cdae3e07913a3899e4d852ec650f
#
_cell.length_a   1.000
_cell.length_b   1.000
_cell.length_c   1.000
_cell.angle_alpha   90.00
_cell.angle_beta   90.00
_cell.angle_gamma   90.00
#
_symmetry.space_group_name_H-M   'P 1'
#
loop_
_entity.id
_entity.type
_entity.pdbx_description
1 polymer ?
#
loop_
_entity_poly.entity_id
_entity_poly.type
_entity_poly.pdbx_seq_one_letter_code
_entity_poly.pdbx_strand_id
1 'polypeptide(L)'
;MVYKYAVIFLLAFCSTAVFGQRKLPADKVLIENPSKDISRNSSSETSRDSKDLSKNPKGKIEDYKIISRKLDTVHLDTTLTIKKEYKFNYLRRDYFELLPFNNMGQSFNSLSQNFYRRSIQPGFGAKAKHFNYMDVDAIHYYRVPTPLTELMYKSNFEQGQLLDAFFTVNTSEQFNFSIAYKGMRSLGKYQHILSSTGNFRFTSSYHTKNKRYHLRAHLVNQDLLNQENGGIADDQLVEFENGNSEFIDRSLFDPLFEDAENKLEGRRFYLDHTYQLKLKDSLGNNGLNLGQVLHMEDKFYQYTQAQNSAAFGDAFVTSNLSDKNTFDHFYTEVNAEYNNNTLGIFKAKLGYNQYSYGYNSLVILNGQTITNRLNESVLSFEGAYKNQIGAVALTADLGVNVAGDLEGNFLDVQANYKINEDLSAAAALNSNSSVANYNYRLYQSDYLSYNWQNSFKNQQSQQLAFDLRSKKYGDLSVDYTTVNNYLYFEDKGLGVKPHQYDGTVNYVRAKYEKEFKFRNFGLYNTVMYQHVLEGDQVLNMPQINTRHTFYYADNLFKNALYLQTGFNLSYFSKYNMNGYDPVLAEFYVQNNASFGDFPRIDFFVNAKIQQTRIFIKAEHFNSSMTGYNFYSAPNYPYRDFIVRFGIVWNFFL
;
A
#
# COMPACT_ATOMS: atom_id res chain seq x y z
N MET A 1 -3.75 -31.50 2.85
CA MET A 1 -3.76 -32.28 4.12
C MET A 1 -2.78 -31.75 5.17
N VAL A 2 -1.69 -31.14 4.79
CA VAL A 2 -0.67 -30.54 5.70
C VAL A 2 -1.19 -29.33 6.49
N TYR A 3 -2.11 -28.55 5.94
CA TYR A 3 -2.73 -27.38 6.59
C TYR A 3 -3.51 -27.69 7.87
N LYS A 4 -4.17 -28.85 7.93
CA LYS A 4 -4.94 -29.24 9.14
C LYS A 4 -4.04 -29.48 10.36
N TYR A 5 -2.83 -29.94 10.15
CA TYR A 5 -1.90 -30.24 11.24
C TYR A 5 -1.13 -29.01 11.72
N ALA A 6 -0.82 -28.05 10.83
CA ALA A 6 -0.19 -26.79 11.21
C ALA A 6 -1.12 -25.90 12.07
N VAL A 7 -2.40 -25.85 11.73
CA VAL A 7 -3.43 -25.14 12.52
C VAL A 7 -3.68 -25.82 13.86
N ILE A 8 -3.67 -27.15 13.91
CA ILE A 8 -3.81 -27.92 15.17
C ILE A 8 -2.59 -27.70 16.07
N PHE A 9 -1.38 -27.61 15.52
CA PHE A 9 -0.17 -27.34 16.31
C PHE A 9 -0.16 -25.91 16.87
N LEU A 10 -0.67 -24.92 16.12
CA LEU A 10 -0.82 -23.54 16.57
C LEU A 10 -1.93 -23.38 17.62
N LEU A 11 -3.04 -24.08 17.46
CA LEU A 11 -4.14 -24.10 18.44
C LEU A 11 -3.76 -24.84 19.73
N ALA A 12 -2.94 -25.88 19.66
CA ALA A 12 -2.41 -26.56 20.84
C ALA A 12 -1.44 -25.68 21.64
N PHE A 13 -0.69 -24.78 20.99
CA PHE A 13 0.19 -23.82 21.67
C PHE A 13 -0.59 -22.67 22.32
N CYS A 14 -1.73 -22.27 21.77
CA CYS A 14 -2.63 -21.27 22.37
C CYS A 14 -3.45 -21.83 23.54
N SER A 15 -3.75 -23.14 23.54
CA SER A 15 -4.57 -23.76 24.61
C SER A 15 -3.83 -23.98 25.93
N THR A 16 -2.49 -23.99 25.92
CA THR A 16 -1.67 -24.08 27.15
C THR A 16 -1.51 -22.76 27.90
N ALA A 17 -1.91 -21.64 27.31
CA ALA A 17 -1.83 -20.30 27.93
C ALA A 17 -3.08 -19.86 28.70
N VAL A 18 -4.16 -20.66 28.71
CA VAL A 18 -5.48 -20.27 29.27
C VAL A 18 -5.82 -20.89 30.62
N PHE A 19 -4.94 -21.69 31.22
CA PHE A 19 -5.18 -22.21 32.56
C PHE A 19 -4.54 -21.35 33.65
N GLY A 20 -5.21 -20.24 34.00
CA GLY A 20 -4.81 -19.35 35.09
C GLY A 20 -5.91 -18.40 35.55
N GLN A 21 -7.19 -18.78 35.45
CA GLN A 21 -8.26 -18.00 36.09
C GLN A 21 -8.56 -18.55 37.48
N ARG A 22 -8.09 -17.83 38.52
CA ARG A 22 -8.60 -17.96 39.88
C ARG A 22 -10.04 -17.40 39.92
N LYS A 23 -10.99 -18.24 40.32
CA LYS A 23 -12.34 -17.81 40.69
C LYS A 23 -12.29 -16.92 41.90
N LEU A 24 -12.84 -15.73 41.80
CA LEU A 24 -13.23 -14.89 42.94
C LEU A 24 -14.62 -15.28 43.38
N PRO A 25 -14.91 -15.36 44.70
CA PRO A 25 -16.23 -15.69 45.22
C PRO A 25 -17.18 -14.50 45.02
N ALA A 26 -18.41 -14.82 44.64
CA ALA A 26 -19.52 -13.88 44.63
C ALA A 26 -20.02 -13.65 46.07
N ASP A 27 -20.03 -12.40 46.51
CA ASP A 27 -20.89 -11.98 47.62
C ASP A 27 -21.50 -10.61 47.38
N LYS A 28 -22.85 -10.70 47.30
CA LYS A 28 -23.92 -9.80 47.69
C LYS A 28 -23.77 -8.28 47.63
N VAL A 29 -24.56 -7.76 46.74
CA VAL A 29 -25.06 -6.38 46.70
C VAL A 29 -25.98 -6.14 47.91
N LEU A 30 -25.72 -5.07 48.66
CA LEU A 30 -26.71 -4.36 49.46
C LEU A 30 -26.54 -2.85 49.21
N ILE A 31 -27.62 -2.29 48.72
CA ILE A 31 -27.81 -0.85 48.53
C ILE A 31 -28.29 -0.27 49.88
N GLU A 32 -27.63 0.78 50.36
CA GLU A 32 -28.26 1.79 51.20
C GLU A 32 -27.48 3.11 51.18
N ASN A 33 -28.16 4.17 50.84
CA ASN A 33 -27.85 5.59 51.05
C ASN A 33 -28.81 6.10 52.14
N PRO A 34 -28.69 7.33 52.71
CA PRO A 34 -27.57 8.27 52.87
C PRO A 34 -27.52 8.95 54.28
N SER A 35 -26.60 9.87 54.38
CA SER A 35 -26.61 11.12 55.16
C SER A 35 -25.87 11.24 56.50
N LYS A 36 -25.01 12.30 56.49
CA LYS A 36 -24.70 13.28 57.57
C LYS A 36 -24.02 12.81 58.86
N ASP A 37 -22.95 13.35 59.28
CA ASP A 37 -22.52 14.62 59.79
C ASP A 37 -21.13 14.56 60.46
N ILE A 38 -20.38 15.58 60.23
CA ILE A 38 -19.35 16.32 61.01
C ILE A 38 -18.97 15.78 62.41
N SER A 39 -17.63 15.51 62.63
CA SER A 39 -16.87 16.29 63.62
C SER A 39 -15.37 15.89 63.70
N ARG A 40 -14.59 16.90 64.01
CA ARG A 40 -13.14 16.92 64.27
C ARG A 40 -12.69 15.99 65.40
N ASN A 41 -11.50 15.39 65.28
CA ASN A 41 -10.32 15.74 66.07
C ASN A 41 -9.09 14.88 65.76
N SER A 42 -8.05 15.61 65.51
CA SER A 42 -6.64 15.53 65.94
C SER A 42 -5.89 14.22 66.13
N SER A 43 -4.74 14.20 65.43
CA SER A 43 -3.41 13.74 65.85
C SER A 43 -3.16 12.26 66.09
N SER A 44 -2.38 11.65 65.17
CA SER A 44 -1.08 11.07 65.48
C SER A 44 -0.32 10.76 64.19
N GLU A 45 0.86 11.31 64.12
CA GLU A 45 1.91 10.99 63.12
C GLU A 45 2.23 9.52 63.13
N THR A 46 2.12 8.88 62.00
CA THR A 46 2.92 7.71 61.68
C THR A 46 3.39 7.87 60.25
N SER A 47 4.61 8.27 60.09
CA SER A 47 5.35 8.30 58.85
C SER A 47 5.33 6.89 58.21
N ARG A 48 4.49 6.75 57.18
CA ARG A 48 4.66 5.68 56.20
C ARG A 48 5.45 6.29 55.04
N ASP A 49 6.69 5.83 54.92
CA ASP A 49 7.49 5.99 53.70
C ASP A 49 6.63 5.74 52.48
N SER A 50 6.16 6.80 51.86
CA SER A 50 5.75 6.79 50.49
C SER A 50 7.00 6.62 49.66
N LYS A 51 7.35 5.36 49.35
CA LYS A 51 8.30 5.06 48.30
C LYS A 51 7.87 5.82 47.04
N ASP A 52 8.69 6.79 46.75
CA ASP A 52 8.65 7.66 45.56
C ASP A 52 8.58 6.77 44.31
N LEU A 53 7.37 6.59 43.77
CA LEU A 53 7.09 5.90 42.51
C LEU A 53 7.37 6.81 41.30
N SER A 54 8.11 7.89 41.50
CA SER A 54 8.44 8.86 40.48
C SER A 54 9.91 8.82 40.12
N LYS A 55 10.35 7.81 39.41
CA LYS A 55 11.54 7.87 38.54
C LYS A 55 11.65 6.62 37.65
N ASN A 56 10.64 6.33 36.84
CA ASN A 56 10.93 5.71 35.55
C ASN A 56 11.40 6.86 34.65
N PRO A 57 12.64 6.82 34.13
CA PRO A 57 13.05 7.82 33.15
C PRO A 57 12.09 7.72 31.96
N LYS A 58 11.35 8.78 31.68
CA LYS A 58 10.50 8.88 30.48
C LYS A 58 11.40 8.52 29.30
N GLY A 59 11.08 7.45 28.56
CA GLY A 59 11.86 7.04 27.39
C GLY A 59 12.02 8.23 26.44
N LYS A 60 13.21 8.41 25.89
CA LYS A 60 13.44 9.46 24.90
C LYS A 60 12.69 9.08 23.62
N ILE A 61 12.19 10.07 22.88
CA ILE A 61 11.42 9.83 21.66
C ILE A 61 12.22 9.07 20.59
N GLU A 62 13.55 9.23 20.60
CA GLU A 62 14.48 8.53 19.72
C GLU A 62 14.56 7.01 20.00
N ASP A 63 14.12 6.58 21.19
CA ASP A 63 14.10 5.16 21.56
C ASP A 63 12.89 4.41 20.99
N TYR A 64 11.89 5.14 20.47
CA TYR A 64 10.74 4.57 19.78
C TYR A 64 11.09 4.29 18.32
N LYS A 65 11.32 3.02 17.99
CA LYS A 65 11.80 2.57 16.69
C LYS A 65 10.72 1.84 15.92
N ILE A 66 10.63 2.17 14.63
CA ILE A 66 9.79 1.49 13.64
C ILE A 66 10.75 0.82 12.65
N ILE A 67 10.65 -0.49 12.51
CA ILE A 67 11.62 -1.32 11.79
C ILE A 67 10.91 -1.95 10.59
N SER A 68 11.40 -1.72 9.38
CA SER A 68 10.89 -2.37 8.18
C SER A 68 11.32 -3.84 8.08
N ARG A 69 10.73 -4.58 7.15
CA ARG A 69 11.17 -5.94 6.80
C ARG A 69 12.65 -5.97 6.38
N LYS A 70 13.11 -4.94 5.69
CA LYS A 70 14.51 -4.79 5.22
C LYS A 70 15.47 -4.33 6.32
N LEU A 71 14.99 -4.20 7.57
CA LEU A 71 15.75 -3.72 8.73
C LEU A 71 16.07 -2.21 8.70
N ASP A 72 15.50 -1.44 7.80
CA ASP A 72 15.57 0.01 7.87
C ASP A 72 14.82 0.48 9.12
N THR A 73 15.45 1.36 9.88
CA THR A 73 14.88 1.86 11.13
C THR A 73 14.51 3.34 10.98
N VAL A 74 13.26 3.65 11.31
CA VAL A 74 12.74 5.02 11.40
C VAL A 74 12.34 5.28 12.84
N HIS A 75 12.61 6.48 13.35
CA HIS A 75 12.25 6.89 14.69
C HIS A 75 10.84 7.51 14.69
N LEU A 76 10.13 7.39 15.81
CA LEU A 76 8.74 7.86 15.93
C LEU A 76 8.61 9.36 15.72
N ASP A 77 9.59 10.18 16.12
CA ASP A 77 9.59 11.62 15.91
C ASP A 77 9.44 12.01 14.43
N THR A 78 9.99 11.21 13.50
CA THR A 78 9.84 11.43 12.06
C THR A 78 8.42 11.18 11.59
N THR A 79 7.67 10.30 12.24
CA THR A 79 6.27 9.99 11.91
C THR A 79 5.29 10.96 12.56
N LEU A 80 5.69 11.65 13.63
CA LEU A 80 4.88 12.66 14.30
C LEU A 80 4.83 14.01 13.57
N THR A 81 5.55 14.16 12.47
CA THR A 81 5.52 15.39 11.67
C THR A 81 4.22 15.52 10.88
N ILE A 82 3.69 16.73 10.81
CA ILE A 82 2.52 17.08 9.99
C ILE A 82 2.92 17.84 8.73
N LYS A 83 4.20 18.14 8.56
CA LYS A 83 4.74 19.03 7.50
C LYS A 83 4.50 18.54 6.07
N LYS A 84 4.20 17.26 5.89
CA LYS A 84 3.96 16.62 4.59
C LYS A 84 2.53 16.12 4.41
N GLU A 85 1.62 16.41 5.35
CA GLU A 85 0.26 15.87 5.30
C GLU A 85 -0.50 16.30 4.03
N TYR A 86 -0.23 17.47 3.49
CA TYR A 86 -0.82 17.95 2.23
C TYR A 86 -0.51 17.07 1.01
N LYS A 87 0.55 16.25 1.08
CA LYS A 87 0.93 15.30 0.03
C LYS A 87 0.22 13.96 0.13
N PHE A 88 -0.43 13.67 1.27
CA PHE A 88 -0.91 12.33 1.58
C PHE A 88 -2.39 12.16 1.25
N ASN A 89 -2.71 11.01 0.66
CA ASN A 89 -4.09 10.52 0.55
C ASN A 89 -4.56 9.90 1.88
N TYR A 90 -5.76 9.30 1.89
CA TYR A 90 -6.31 8.64 3.07
C TYR A 90 -5.51 7.41 3.52
N LEU A 91 -4.68 6.84 2.64
CA LEU A 91 -3.76 5.73 2.96
C LEU A 91 -2.42 6.20 3.56
N ARG A 92 -2.24 7.53 3.77
CA ARG A 92 -0.97 8.15 4.20
C ARG A 92 0.18 7.93 3.21
N ARG A 93 -0.14 7.85 1.92
CA ARG A 93 0.81 7.76 0.80
C ARG A 93 0.76 9.02 -0.03
N ASP A 94 1.89 9.41 -0.62
CA ASP A 94 1.92 10.50 -1.60
C ASP A 94 1.04 10.12 -2.80
N TYR A 95 0.16 11.03 -3.20
CA TYR A 95 -0.81 10.82 -4.29
C TYR A 95 -0.41 11.52 -5.59
N PHE A 96 0.81 12.01 -5.71
CA PHE A 96 1.26 12.78 -6.89
C PHE A 96 1.05 12.04 -8.22
N GLU A 97 1.33 10.74 -8.23
CA GLU A 97 1.22 9.87 -9.42
C GLU A 97 -0.10 9.08 -9.46
N LEU A 98 -1.08 9.45 -8.62
CA LEU A 98 -2.33 8.71 -8.46
C LEU A 98 -3.52 9.64 -8.61
N LEU A 99 -4.48 9.25 -9.46
CA LEU A 99 -5.76 9.90 -9.63
C LEU A 99 -6.84 9.06 -8.97
N PRO A 100 -7.34 9.45 -7.78
CA PRO A 100 -8.34 8.67 -7.06
C PRO A 100 -9.71 8.75 -7.74
N PHE A 101 -10.48 7.69 -7.65
CA PHE A 101 -11.90 7.69 -8.00
C PHE A 101 -12.67 8.57 -7.01
N ASN A 102 -13.95 8.83 -7.30
CA ASN A 102 -14.71 9.81 -6.55
C ASN A 102 -14.93 9.40 -5.08
N ASN A 103 -15.14 8.11 -4.79
CA ASN A 103 -15.36 7.64 -3.43
C ASN A 103 -14.05 7.17 -2.76
N MET A 104 -13.96 7.39 -1.45
CA MET A 104 -12.85 6.88 -0.64
C MET A 104 -12.94 5.35 -0.57
N GLY A 105 -11.83 4.65 -0.85
CA GLY A 105 -11.78 3.19 -0.85
C GLY A 105 -11.96 2.54 -2.22
N GLN A 106 -12.41 3.29 -3.21
CA GLN A 106 -12.28 2.88 -4.61
C GLN A 106 -10.82 2.89 -5.07
N SER A 107 -10.59 2.55 -6.32
CA SER A 107 -9.27 2.47 -6.94
C SER A 107 -8.65 3.86 -7.22
N PHE A 108 -7.46 3.80 -7.78
CA PHE A 108 -6.70 4.94 -8.30
C PHE A 108 -6.27 4.61 -9.73
N ASN A 109 -6.48 5.54 -10.66
CA ASN A 109 -5.84 5.47 -11.96
C ASN A 109 -4.41 6.00 -11.84
N SER A 110 -3.43 5.34 -12.45
CA SER A 110 -2.02 5.75 -12.38
C SER A 110 -1.70 6.80 -13.44
N LEU A 111 -1.10 7.92 -13.02
CA LEU A 111 -0.61 8.97 -13.89
C LEU A 111 0.86 8.76 -14.28
N SER A 112 1.47 7.66 -13.89
CA SER A 112 2.82 7.24 -14.29
C SER A 112 2.97 5.73 -14.20
N GLN A 113 3.94 5.17 -14.94
CA GLN A 113 4.29 3.76 -14.88
C GLN A 113 5.67 3.57 -14.26
N ASN A 114 5.76 2.69 -13.29
CA ASN A 114 7.03 2.27 -12.71
C ASN A 114 7.36 0.84 -13.15
N PHE A 115 8.41 0.68 -13.93
CA PHE A 115 8.88 -0.61 -14.42
C PHE A 115 9.98 -1.24 -13.56
N TYR A 116 10.46 -0.53 -12.53
CA TYR A 116 11.44 -1.10 -11.61
C TYR A 116 10.88 -2.30 -10.87
N ARG A 117 11.48 -3.45 -11.03
CA ARG A 117 11.05 -4.72 -10.41
C ARG A 117 12.24 -5.57 -9.97
N ARG A 118 12.08 -6.21 -8.82
CA ARG A 118 12.96 -7.30 -8.35
C ARG A 118 12.19 -8.62 -8.21
N SER A 119 10.87 -8.61 -8.38
CA SER A 119 10.06 -9.83 -8.36
C SER A 119 10.03 -10.44 -9.75
N ILE A 120 10.34 -11.72 -9.83
CA ILE A 120 10.26 -12.56 -11.04
C ILE A 120 9.07 -13.51 -10.99
N GLN A 121 8.35 -13.51 -9.89
CA GLN A 121 7.18 -14.36 -9.67
C GLN A 121 5.90 -13.70 -10.21
N PRO A 122 4.92 -14.48 -10.68
CA PRO A 122 3.64 -13.95 -11.17
C PRO A 122 2.85 -13.31 -10.03
N GLY A 123 2.20 -12.18 -10.32
CA GLY A 123 1.25 -11.55 -9.42
C GLY A 123 -0.13 -12.19 -9.51
N PHE A 124 -0.97 -11.93 -8.50
CA PHE A 124 -2.33 -12.45 -8.42
C PHE A 124 -3.24 -11.94 -9.54
N GLY A 125 -3.19 -10.63 -9.84
CA GLY A 125 -4.16 -9.89 -10.65
C GLY A 125 -5.00 -8.97 -9.79
N ALA A 126 -6.14 -8.45 -10.32
CA ALA A 126 -7.01 -7.48 -9.65
C ALA A 126 -6.23 -6.26 -9.11
N LYS A 127 -5.38 -5.67 -9.96
CA LYS A 127 -4.41 -4.63 -9.56
C LYS A 127 -5.09 -3.39 -8.99
N ALA A 128 -6.29 -3.06 -9.46
CA ALA A 128 -7.05 -1.93 -8.96
C ALA A 128 -7.41 -2.04 -7.47
N LYS A 129 -7.53 -3.26 -6.93
CA LYS A 129 -7.79 -3.51 -5.50
C LYS A 129 -6.52 -3.40 -4.65
N HIS A 130 -5.34 -3.66 -5.23
CA HIS A 130 -4.08 -3.72 -4.50
C HIS A 130 -3.57 -2.36 -4.01
N PHE A 131 -4.13 -1.23 -4.45
CA PHE A 131 -3.83 0.08 -3.85
C PHE A 131 -4.18 0.14 -2.35
N ASN A 132 -5.23 -0.56 -1.93
CA ASN A 132 -5.69 -0.62 -0.55
C ASN A 132 -5.14 -1.86 0.20
N TYR A 133 -4.59 -2.84 -0.51
CA TYR A 133 -4.03 -4.07 0.06
C TYR A 133 -2.65 -3.80 0.68
N MET A 134 -2.40 -4.38 1.85
CA MET A 134 -1.11 -4.27 2.54
C MET A 134 -0.26 -5.50 2.26
N ASP A 135 0.74 -5.34 1.40
CA ASP A 135 1.73 -6.38 1.12
C ASP A 135 2.69 -6.60 2.30
N VAL A 136 3.54 -7.63 2.20
CA VAL A 136 4.54 -7.98 3.22
C VAL A 136 5.43 -6.79 3.57
N ASP A 137 5.86 -6.00 2.56
CA ASP A 137 6.75 -4.86 2.75
C ASP A 137 6.07 -3.66 3.46
N ALA A 138 4.74 -3.63 3.50
CA ALA A 138 3.98 -2.59 4.21
C ALA A 138 3.89 -2.85 5.72
N ILE A 139 4.33 -4.00 6.21
CA ILE A 139 4.25 -4.38 7.61
C ILE A 139 5.54 -3.99 8.33
N HIS A 140 5.38 -3.30 9.46
CA HIS A 140 6.48 -2.84 10.30
C HIS A 140 6.49 -3.55 11.64
N TYR A 141 7.68 -3.62 12.24
CA TYR A 141 7.92 -4.13 13.58
C TYR A 141 8.42 -2.99 14.48
N TYR A 142 8.28 -3.14 15.77
CA TYR A 142 8.47 -2.02 16.69
C TYR A 142 9.41 -2.37 17.84
N ARG A 143 10.05 -1.32 18.40
CA ARG A 143 10.75 -1.32 19.67
C ARG A 143 10.42 -0.03 20.37
N VAL A 144 9.82 -0.13 21.56
CA VAL A 144 9.35 1.03 22.32
C VAL A 144 9.74 0.92 23.78
N PRO A 145 10.24 2.02 24.40
CA PRO A 145 10.60 1.99 25.82
C PRO A 145 9.37 1.93 26.73
N THR A 146 8.24 2.50 26.31
CA THR A 146 6.94 2.43 26.98
C THR A 146 5.85 2.08 25.98
N PRO A 147 4.67 1.61 26.41
CA PRO A 147 3.56 1.35 25.51
C PRO A 147 3.23 2.56 24.64
N LEU A 148 2.97 2.33 23.37
CA LEU A 148 2.57 3.35 22.40
C LEU A 148 1.24 2.97 21.78
N THR A 149 0.30 3.93 21.76
CA THR A 149 -0.96 3.86 21.03
C THR A 149 -1.04 5.00 20.04
N GLU A 150 -1.44 4.73 18.81
CA GLU A 150 -1.83 5.73 17.82
C GLU A 150 -3.27 5.48 17.40
N LEU A 151 -4.08 6.52 17.45
CA LEU A 151 -5.43 6.53 16.91
C LEU A 151 -5.52 7.58 15.81
N MET A 152 -5.86 7.16 14.60
CA MET A 152 -6.13 8.04 13.48
C MET A 152 -7.58 7.91 13.08
N TYR A 153 -8.25 9.05 12.97
CA TYR A 153 -9.60 9.15 12.44
C TYR A 153 -9.60 10.14 11.27
N LYS A 154 -10.21 9.77 10.16
CA LYS A 154 -10.49 10.65 9.01
C LYS A 154 -11.95 10.51 8.61
N SER A 155 -12.59 11.61 8.29
CA SER A 155 -13.97 11.62 7.79
C SER A 155 -14.08 12.49 6.54
N ASN A 156 -15.08 12.19 5.73
CA ASN A 156 -15.66 13.09 4.76
C ASN A 156 -16.95 13.63 5.34
N PHE A 157 -17.27 14.89 5.14
CA PHE A 157 -18.48 15.49 5.71
C PHE A 157 -19.77 14.79 5.24
N GLU A 158 -19.76 14.15 4.11
CA GLU A 158 -20.98 13.61 3.55
C GLU A 158 -21.08 12.09 3.58
N GLN A 159 -20.14 11.27 3.99
CA GLN A 159 -20.43 9.81 3.98
C GLN A 159 -19.23 8.86 4.09
N GLY A 160 -18.14 9.24 4.67
CA GLY A 160 -17.03 8.32 4.82
C GLY A 160 -16.25 8.49 6.09
N GLN A 161 -15.86 7.39 6.68
CA GLN A 161 -15.01 7.36 7.85
C GLN A 161 -13.92 6.31 7.72
N LEU A 162 -12.77 6.65 8.25
CA LEU A 162 -11.62 5.77 8.36
C LEU A 162 -11.09 5.85 9.80
N LEU A 163 -10.94 4.69 10.41
CA LEU A 163 -10.28 4.53 11.71
C LEU A 163 -9.04 3.64 11.49
N ASP A 164 -7.86 4.10 11.93
CA ASP A 164 -6.66 3.28 12.03
C ASP A 164 -6.15 3.33 13.47
N ALA A 165 -6.34 2.23 14.20
CA ALA A 165 -5.96 2.07 15.59
C ALA A 165 -4.74 1.14 15.66
N PHE A 166 -3.73 1.57 16.40
CA PHE A 166 -2.49 0.86 16.55
C PHE A 166 -2.02 0.88 18.00
N PHE A 167 -1.58 -0.26 18.49
CA PHE A 167 -0.99 -0.42 19.81
C PHE A 167 0.27 -1.28 19.73
N THR A 168 1.32 -0.89 20.44
CA THR A 168 2.55 -1.67 20.57
C THR A 168 3.16 -1.56 21.96
N VAL A 169 3.75 -2.64 22.41
CA VAL A 169 4.40 -2.72 23.73
C VAL A 169 5.56 -3.69 23.72
N ASN A 170 6.62 -3.34 24.42
CA ASN A 170 7.66 -4.27 24.84
C ASN A 170 7.25 -4.90 26.17
N THR A 171 6.97 -6.19 26.20
CA THR A 171 6.73 -6.94 27.47
C THR A 171 8.02 -7.31 28.18
N SER A 172 9.12 -7.28 27.46
CA SER A 172 10.49 -7.40 27.97
C SER A 172 11.46 -6.68 27.02
N GLU A 173 12.72 -6.53 27.42
CA GLU A 173 13.75 -6.01 26.53
C GLU A 173 13.91 -6.85 25.26
N GLN A 174 13.56 -8.13 25.32
CA GLN A 174 13.71 -9.08 24.22
C GLN A 174 12.50 -9.19 23.33
N PHE A 175 11.29 -8.90 23.82
CA PHE A 175 10.05 -9.18 23.11
C PHE A 175 9.15 -7.97 22.98
N ASN A 176 8.74 -7.69 21.74
CA ASN A 176 7.72 -6.69 21.39
C ASN A 176 6.59 -7.37 20.65
N PHE A 177 5.36 -6.90 20.84
CA PHE A 177 4.23 -7.18 19.95
C PHE A 177 3.45 -5.91 19.65
N SER A 178 2.71 -5.95 18.54
CA SER A 178 1.76 -4.91 18.21
C SER A 178 0.46 -5.50 17.67
N ILE A 179 -0.63 -4.76 17.85
CA ILE A 179 -1.95 -5.04 17.30
C ILE A 179 -2.42 -3.77 16.60
N ALA A 180 -2.95 -3.91 15.40
CA ALA A 180 -3.52 -2.81 14.66
C ALA A 180 -4.79 -3.23 13.91
N TYR A 181 -5.72 -2.30 13.78
CA TYR A 181 -6.90 -2.46 12.95
C TYR A 181 -7.16 -1.17 12.18
N LYS A 182 -7.29 -1.29 10.86
CA LYS A 182 -7.67 -0.20 9.98
C LYS A 182 -8.99 -0.55 9.30
N GLY A 183 -10.03 0.18 9.65
CA GLY A 183 -11.35 0.06 9.06
C GLY A 183 -11.74 1.32 8.31
N MET A 184 -12.40 1.16 7.17
CA MET A 184 -12.93 2.26 6.39
C MET A 184 -14.29 1.87 5.81
N ARG A 185 -15.22 2.81 5.83
CA ARG A 185 -16.50 2.69 5.13
C ARG A 185 -16.88 4.04 4.54
N SER A 186 -17.31 4.05 3.28
CA SER A 186 -17.76 5.24 2.58
C SER A 186 -18.87 4.89 1.60
N LEU A 187 -20.00 5.61 1.66
CA LEU A 187 -21.13 5.40 0.74
C LEU A 187 -20.86 6.02 -0.63
N GLY A 188 -20.16 7.17 -0.66
CA GLY A 188 -19.97 7.94 -1.90
C GLY A 188 -21.17 8.83 -2.23
N LYS A 189 -21.04 9.65 -3.30
CA LYS A 189 -22.07 10.57 -3.75
C LYS A 189 -22.93 10.00 -4.90
N TYR A 190 -22.39 9.09 -5.69
CA TYR A 190 -23.09 8.43 -6.78
C TYR A 190 -23.79 7.16 -6.28
N GLN A 191 -24.75 6.67 -7.04
CA GLN A 191 -25.45 5.43 -6.73
C GLN A 191 -24.49 4.23 -6.78
N HIS A 192 -24.68 3.27 -5.90
CA HIS A 192 -24.03 1.96 -5.86
C HIS A 192 -22.48 1.98 -5.95
N ILE A 193 -21.84 2.80 -5.11
CA ILE A 193 -20.37 2.91 -5.03
C ILE A 193 -19.82 2.77 -3.61
N LEU A 194 -20.57 2.13 -2.72
CA LEU A 194 -20.11 1.88 -1.35
C LEU A 194 -18.76 1.16 -1.36
N SER A 195 -17.86 1.64 -0.51
CA SER A 195 -16.58 0.99 -0.24
C SER A 195 -16.49 0.61 1.23
N SER A 196 -16.05 -0.61 1.51
CA SER A 196 -15.81 -1.09 2.88
C SER A 196 -14.51 -1.86 2.93
N THR A 197 -13.60 -1.50 3.83
CA THR A 197 -12.34 -2.21 4.00
C THR A 197 -12.07 -2.49 5.47
N GLY A 198 -11.57 -3.69 5.76
CA GLY A 198 -11.07 -4.11 7.05
C GLY A 198 -9.65 -4.64 6.93
N ASN A 199 -8.77 -4.28 7.87
CA ASN A 199 -7.40 -4.75 7.89
C ASN A 199 -6.93 -4.94 9.33
N PHE A 200 -6.83 -6.19 9.76
CA PHE A 200 -6.27 -6.57 11.05
C PHE A 200 -4.81 -6.97 10.88
N ARG A 201 -3.96 -6.49 11.80
CA ARG A 201 -2.52 -6.78 11.82
C ARG A 201 -2.08 -7.13 13.23
N PHE A 202 -1.37 -8.23 13.35
CA PHE A 202 -0.61 -8.58 14.54
C PHE A 202 0.84 -8.73 14.15
N THR A 203 1.77 -8.09 14.87
CA THR A 203 3.20 -8.26 14.65
C THR A 203 3.93 -8.59 15.94
N SER A 204 5.00 -9.34 15.86
CA SER A 204 5.88 -9.62 16.97
C SER A 204 7.34 -9.62 16.56
N SER A 205 8.20 -9.21 17.45
CA SER A 205 9.65 -9.32 17.29
C SER A 205 10.31 -9.77 18.57
N TYR A 206 11.22 -10.72 18.46
CA TYR A 206 11.95 -11.30 19.56
C TYR A 206 13.44 -11.35 19.27
N HIS A 207 14.27 -11.17 20.29
CA HIS A 207 15.69 -11.51 20.25
C HIS A 207 16.15 -12.09 21.57
N THR A 208 17.13 -12.96 21.53
CA THR A 208 17.77 -13.49 22.73
C THR A 208 18.60 -12.43 23.47
N LYS A 209 18.86 -12.63 24.78
CA LYS A 209 19.68 -11.71 25.59
C LYS A 209 21.07 -11.47 24.99
N ASN A 210 21.67 -12.50 24.42
CA ASN A 210 22.99 -12.41 23.76
C ASN A 210 22.89 -11.84 22.32
N LYS A 211 21.68 -11.47 21.85
CA LYS A 211 21.38 -10.91 20.51
C LYS A 211 21.83 -11.78 19.34
N ARG A 212 22.07 -13.09 19.57
CA ARG A 212 22.46 -14.00 18.48
C ARG A 212 21.27 -14.49 17.66
N TYR A 213 20.10 -14.59 18.26
CA TYR A 213 18.89 -15.01 17.56
C TYR A 213 17.88 -13.86 17.51
N HIS A 214 17.35 -13.62 16.32
CA HIS A 214 16.32 -12.65 16.05
C HIS A 214 15.15 -13.33 15.32
N LEU A 215 13.93 -13.00 15.70
CA LEU A 215 12.71 -13.49 15.08
C LEU A 215 11.74 -12.34 14.89
N ARG A 216 11.09 -12.31 13.75
CA ARG A 216 9.97 -11.42 13.43
C ARG A 216 8.85 -12.23 12.83
N ALA A 217 7.63 -11.99 13.26
CA ALA A 217 6.45 -12.65 12.71
C ALA A 217 5.29 -11.68 12.60
N HIS A 218 4.42 -11.89 11.62
CA HIS A 218 3.16 -11.18 11.55
C HIS A 218 2.02 -12.05 11.01
N LEU A 219 0.82 -11.69 11.43
CA LEU A 219 -0.45 -12.17 10.91
C LEU A 219 -1.22 -10.97 10.38
N VAL A 220 -1.77 -11.08 9.17
CA VAL A 220 -2.60 -10.06 8.55
C VAL A 220 -3.86 -10.72 8.00
N ASN A 221 -5.00 -10.08 8.26
CA ASN A 221 -6.28 -10.44 7.67
C ASN A 221 -6.92 -9.19 7.09
N GLN A 222 -7.29 -9.21 5.81
CA GLN A 222 -7.77 -8.05 5.07
C GLN A 222 -8.96 -8.44 4.21
N ASP A 223 -9.94 -7.53 4.16
CA ASP A 223 -11.04 -7.58 3.21
C ASP A 223 -11.28 -6.20 2.60
N LEU A 224 -11.52 -6.18 1.30
CA LEU A 224 -11.67 -4.97 0.48
C LEU A 224 -12.88 -5.16 -0.42
N LEU A 225 -14.02 -4.61 -0.02
CA LEU A 225 -15.27 -4.67 -0.77
C LEU A 225 -15.57 -3.32 -1.42
N ASN A 226 -15.99 -3.34 -2.68
CA ASN A 226 -16.58 -2.21 -3.36
C ASN A 226 -17.87 -2.63 -4.06
N GLN A 227 -18.90 -1.81 -3.95
CA GLN A 227 -19.98 -1.79 -4.92
C GLN A 227 -19.46 -1.17 -6.20
N GLU A 228 -19.88 -1.73 -7.31
CA GLU A 228 -19.47 -1.32 -8.66
C GLU A 228 -20.71 -0.94 -9.47
N ASN A 229 -20.61 0.18 -10.18
CA ASN A 229 -21.74 0.73 -10.92
C ASN A 229 -21.45 1.01 -12.40
N GLY A 230 -20.23 0.73 -12.87
CA GLY A 230 -19.82 0.99 -14.24
C GLY A 230 -19.58 2.46 -14.60
N GLY A 231 -19.76 3.39 -13.64
CA GLY A 231 -19.70 4.84 -13.88
C GLY A 231 -21.07 5.42 -14.29
N ILE A 232 -21.08 6.66 -14.76
CA ILE A 232 -22.28 7.32 -15.30
C ILE A 232 -22.64 6.70 -16.65
N ALA A 233 -23.93 6.48 -16.88
CA ALA A 233 -24.44 5.99 -18.17
C ALA A 233 -24.12 6.96 -19.32
N ASP A 234 -23.81 6.43 -20.49
CA ASP A 234 -23.30 7.21 -21.63
C ASP A 234 -24.23 8.35 -22.06
N ASP A 235 -25.54 8.14 -21.98
CA ASP A 235 -26.57 9.13 -22.34
C ASP A 235 -26.65 10.30 -21.35
N GLN A 236 -26.12 10.14 -20.12
CA GLN A 236 -26.10 11.18 -19.10
C GLN A 236 -24.73 11.90 -18.96
N LEU A 237 -23.69 11.45 -19.66
CA LEU A 237 -22.38 12.12 -19.62
C LEU A 237 -22.46 13.58 -20.06
N VAL A 238 -23.30 13.88 -21.06
CA VAL A 238 -23.52 15.25 -21.57
C VAL A 238 -24.11 16.16 -20.47
N GLU A 239 -25.01 15.64 -19.63
CA GLU A 239 -25.60 16.38 -18.51
C GLU A 239 -24.55 16.68 -17.43
N PHE A 240 -23.64 15.73 -17.18
CA PHE A 240 -22.51 15.94 -16.28
C PHE A 240 -21.56 17.02 -16.82
N GLU A 241 -21.15 16.93 -18.08
CA GLU A 241 -20.21 17.87 -18.72
C GLU A 241 -20.79 19.28 -18.86
N ASN A 242 -22.08 19.41 -19.09
CA ASN A 242 -22.80 20.69 -19.12
C ASN A 242 -23.01 21.31 -17.73
N GLY A 243 -22.77 20.56 -16.66
CA GLY A 243 -22.99 21.01 -15.29
C GLY A 243 -24.47 21.30 -15.00
N ASN A 244 -25.37 20.48 -15.54
CA ASN A 244 -26.82 20.67 -15.37
C ASN A 244 -27.17 20.72 -13.89
N SER A 245 -27.87 21.79 -13.48
CA SER A 245 -28.23 22.07 -12.09
C SER A 245 -29.17 21.04 -11.47
N GLU A 246 -29.90 20.28 -12.27
CA GLU A 246 -30.76 19.18 -11.81
C GLU A 246 -29.92 18.02 -11.22
N PHE A 247 -28.67 17.85 -11.67
CA PHE A 247 -27.74 16.81 -11.23
C PHE A 247 -26.67 17.31 -10.24
N ILE A 248 -26.92 18.39 -9.50
CA ILE A 248 -26.05 18.82 -8.40
C ILE A 248 -25.96 17.74 -7.32
N ASP A 249 -27.09 17.08 -7.02
CA ASP A 249 -27.08 15.80 -6.29
C ASP A 249 -26.66 14.70 -7.24
N ARG A 250 -25.43 14.20 -7.04
CA ARG A 250 -24.81 13.19 -7.91
C ARG A 250 -25.50 11.83 -7.84
N SER A 251 -26.34 11.60 -6.85
CA SER A 251 -27.16 10.39 -6.75
C SER A 251 -28.31 10.33 -7.78
N LEU A 252 -28.54 11.42 -8.50
CA LEU A 252 -29.53 11.47 -9.58
C LEU A 252 -29.00 11.00 -10.93
N PHE A 253 -27.69 10.82 -11.08
CA PHE A 253 -27.13 10.19 -12.28
C PHE A 253 -27.39 8.69 -12.26
N ASP A 254 -27.92 8.17 -13.37
CA ASP A 254 -28.06 6.74 -13.56
C ASP A 254 -26.70 6.11 -13.86
N PRO A 255 -26.31 5.05 -13.16
CA PRO A 255 -25.12 4.28 -13.47
C PRO A 255 -25.40 3.26 -14.60
N LEU A 256 -24.34 2.64 -15.13
CA LEU A 256 -24.51 1.55 -16.10
C LEU A 256 -25.21 0.34 -15.50
N PHE A 257 -25.03 0.07 -14.20
CA PHE A 257 -25.70 -0.98 -13.41
C PHE A 257 -25.62 -0.67 -11.92
N GLU A 258 -26.52 -1.28 -11.12
CA GLU A 258 -26.67 -0.98 -9.68
C GLU A 258 -26.60 -2.22 -8.80
N ASP A 259 -26.10 -3.33 -9.30
CA ASP A 259 -26.27 -4.63 -8.67
C ASP A 259 -24.96 -5.46 -8.58
N ALA A 260 -23.83 -4.81 -8.85
CA ALA A 260 -22.54 -5.49 -8.86
C ALA A 260 -21.68 -5.13 -7.64
N GLU A 261 -20.92 -6.11 -7.17
CA GLU A 261 -19.94 -5.95 -6.11
C GLU A 261 -18.66 -6.70 -6.44
N ASN A 262 -17.51 -6.19 -6.01
CA ASN A 262 -16.28 -6.95 -6.01
C ASN A 262 -15.60 -6.96 -4.64
N LYS A 263 -14.98 -8.08 -4.33
CA LYS A 263 -14.30 -8.31 -3.06
C LYS A 263 -12.93 -8.93 -3.28
N LEU A 264 -11.90 -8.36 -2.66
CA LEU A 264 -10.59 -8.98 -2.48
C LEU A 264 -10.40 -9.28 -0.99
N GLU A 265 -10.19 -10.54 -0.64
CA GLU A 265 -9.87 -10.96 0.73
C GLU A 265 -8.52 -11.66 0.74
N GLY A 266 -7.74 -11.44 1.81
CA GLY A 266 -6.45 -12.11 1.95
C GLY A 266 -6.05 -12.28 3.40
N ARG A 267 -5.42 -13.42 3.67
CA ARG A 267 -4.85 -13.78 4.96
C ARG A 267 -3.40 -14.14 4.78
N ARG A 268 -2.55 -13.67 5.67
CA ARG A 268 -1.12 -13.92 5.58
C ARG A 268 -0.50 -14.21 6.93
N PHE A 269 0.33 -15.24 6.94
CA PHE A 269 1.31 -15.51 7.98
C PHE A 269 2.71 -15.31 7.41
N TYR A 270 3.56 -14.62 8.16
CA TYR A 270 4.96 -14.40 7.81
C TYR A 270 5.83 -14.60 9.04
N LEU A 271 6.94 -15.32 8.86
CA LEU A 271 7.97 -15.53 9.86
C LEU A 271 9.33 -15.33 9.21
N ASP A 272 10.20 -14.59 9.88
CA ASP A 272 11.59 -14.36 9.48
C ASP A 272 12.46 -14.48 10.73
N HIS A 273 13.39 -15.40 10.71
CA HIS A 273 14.35 -15.54 11.81
C HIS A 273 15.78 -15.71 11.32
N THR A 274 16.69 -15.22 12.14
CA THR A 274 18.13 -15.20 11.84
C THR A 274 18.91 -15.58 13.07
N TYR A 275 19.91 -16.45 12.89
CA TYR A 275 20.87 -16.83 13.91
C TYR A 275 22.29 -16.41 13.50
N GLN A 276 23.00 -15.71 14.40
CA GLN A 276 24.38 -15.33 14.23
C GLN A 276 25.31 -16.48 14.66
N LEU A 277 25.78 -17.23 13.68
CA LEU A 277 26.73 -18.32 13.92
C LEU A 277 28.07 -17.79 14.42
N LYS A 278 28.58 -16.75 13.74
CA LYS A 278 29.82 -16.09 14.09
C LYS A 278 29.57 -14.60 14.28
N LEU A 279 29.89 -14.10 15.47
CA LEU A 279 29.87 -12.67 15.73
C LEU A 279 30.98 -11.99 14.96
N LYS A 280 30.75 -10.74 14.57
CA LYS A 280 31.82 -9.89 14.04
C LYS A 280 32.95 -9.78 15.06
N ASP A 281 34.19 -9.79 14.57
CA ASP A 281 35.35 -9.49 15.42
C ASP A 281 35.35 -8.02 15.87
N SER A 282 36.32 -7.61 16.68
CA SER A 282 36.45 -6.24 17.17
C SER A 282 36.60 -5.20 16.06
N LEU A 283 37.04 -5.60 14.87
CA LEU A 283 37.13 -4.77 13.66
C LEU A 283 35.85 -4.80 12.81
N GLY A 284 34.81 -5.55 13.23
CA GLY A 284 33.55 -5.68 12.52
C GLY A 284 33.57 -6.67 11.35
N ASN A 285 34.63 -7.47 11.22
CA ASN A 285 34.80 -8.45 10.15
C ASN A 285 34.29 -9.86 10.53
N ASN A 286 34.16 -10.71 9.50
CA ASN A 286 33.92 -12.16 9.64
C ASN A 286 32.62 -12.54 10.36
N GLY A 287 31.62 -11.69 10.34
CA GLY A 287 30.27 -12.05 10.81
C GLY A 287 29.60 -13.04 9.86
N LEU A 288 28.95 -14.08 10.40
CA LEU A 288 28.18 -15.05 9.62
C LEU A 288 26.79 -15.23 10.26
N ASN A 289 25.75 -14.94 9.49
CA ASN A 289 24.36 -15.11 9.87
C ASN A 289 23.72 -16.18 8.98
N LEU A 290 22.89 -17.03 9.59
CA LEU A 290 21.97 -17.92 8.87
C LEU A 290 20.54 -17.50 9.18
N GLY A 291 19.70 -17.49 8.17
CA GLY A 291 18.30 -17.12 8.31
C GLY A 291 17.37 -18.06 7.57
N GLN A 292 16.12 -18.05 7.98
CA GLN A 292 15.00 -18.68 7.28
C GLN A 292 13.82 -17.73 7.26
N VAL A 293 13.10 -17.73 6.13
CA VAL A 293 11.81 -17.04 5.97
C VAL A 293 10.76 -18.08 5.67
N LEU A 294 9.58 -17.92 6.26
CA LEU A 294 8.37 -18.67 5.95
C LEU A 294 7.25 -17.67 5.68
N HIS A 295 6.55 -17.85 4.58
CA HIS A 295 5.41 -17.03 4.18
C HIS A 295 4.30 -17.94 3.66
N MET A 296 3.11 -17.70 4.14
CA MET A 296 1.88 -18.36 3.69
C MET A 296 0.83 -17.29 3.47
N GLU A 297 0.25 -17.25 2.30
CA GLU A 297 -0.81 -16.32 1.95
C GLU A 297 -1.90 -17.04 1.19
N ASP A 298 -3.14 -16.86 1.62
CA ASP A 298 -4.34 -17.20 0.88
C ASP A 298 -5.11 -15.92 0.53
N LYS A 299 -5.55 -15.82 -0.72
CA LYS A 299 -6.40 -14.72 -1.20
C LYS A 299 -7.48 -15.25 -2.12
N PHE A 300 -8.56 -14.49 -2.23
CA PHE A 300 -9.50 -14.63 -3.32
C PHE A 300 -9.96 -13.28 -3.82
N TYR A 301 -10.27 -13.21 -5.09
CA TYR A 301 -11.04 -12.13 -5.69
C TYR A 301 -12.37 -12.70 -6.13
N GLN A 302 -13.44 -11.97 -5.89
CA GLN A 302 -14.79 -12.34 -6.29
C GLN A 302 -15.51 -11.12 -6.85
N TYR A 303 -16.09 -11.27 -8.04
CA TYR A 303 -17.07 -10.38 -8.62
C TYR A 303 -18.44 -11.06 -8.54
N THR A 304 -19.46 -10.30 -8.15
CA THR A 304 -20.85 -10.77 -8.12
C THR A 304 -21.76 -9.73 -8.76
N GLN A 305 -22.78 -10.18 -9.47
CA GLN A 305 -23.81 -9.31 -10.04
C GLN A 305 -25.16 -10.02 -10.04
N ALA A 306 -26.23 -9.29 -9.67
CA ALA A 306 -27.56 -9.91 -9.54
C ALA A 306 -28.18 -10.23 -10.91
N GLN A 307 -27.99 -9.39 -11.92
CA GLN A 307 -28.45 -9.58 -13.30
C GLN A 307 -27.30 -9.33 -14.27
N ASN A 308 -27.23 -10.06 -15.38
CA ASN A 308 -26.21 -9.79 -16.39
C ASN A 308 -26.42 -8.42 -17.03
N SER A 309 -25.33 -7.71 -17.25
CA SER A 309 -25.32 -6.41 -17.92
C SER A 309 -24.85 -6.52 -19.36
N ALA A 310 -25.54 -5.83 -20.27
CA ALA A 310 -25.12 -5.74 -21.67
C ALA A 310 -23.72 -5.12 -21.86
N ALA A 311 -23.24 -4.34 -20.88
CA ALA A 311 -21.90 -3.75 -20.89
C ALA A 311 -20.78 -4.79 -20.97
N PHE A 312 -21.00 -6.02 -20.49
CA PHE A 312 -20.01 -7.10 -20.49
C PHE A 312 -20.31 -8.21 -21.52
N GLY A 313 -21.37 -8.02 -22.33
CA GLY A 313 -21.80 -8.97 -23.35
C GLY A 313 -22.62 -10.14 -22.81
N ASP A 314 -22.66 -11.23 -23.57
CA ASP A 314 -23.44 -12.42 -23.24
C ASP A 314 -22.85 -13.19 -22.04
N ALA A 315 -23.73 -13.85 -21.29
CA ALA A 315 -23.37 -14.63 -20.12
C ALA A 315 -23.95 -16.05 -20.18
N PHE A 316 -23.32 -17.00 -19.48
CA PHE A 316 -23.83 -18.38 -19.30
C PHE A 316 -25.13 -18.41 -18.49
N VAL A 317 -25.27 -17.46 -17.56
CA VAL A 317 -26.45 -17.29 -16.70
C VAL A 317 -26.92 -15.84 -16.76
N THR A 318 -28.22 -15.61 -16.61
CA THR A 318 -28.80 -14.27 -16.67
C THR A 318 -28.90 -13.60 -15.28
N SER A 319 -28.70 -14.35 -14.22
CA SER A 319 -28.83 -13.83 -12.85
C SER A 319 -27.91 -14.55 -11.88
N ASN A 320 -27.58 -13.86 -10.77
CA ASN A 320 -26.71 -14.36 -9.70
C ASN A 320 -25.31 -14.77 -10.21
N LEU A 321 -24.73 -13.93 -11.06
CA LEU A 321 -23.38 -14.12 -11.58
C LEU A 321 -22.36 -14.06 -10.42
N SER A 322 -21.39 -14.97 -10.44
CA SER A 322 -20.39 -15.07 -9.37
C SER A 322 -19.06 -15.64 -9.86
N ASP A 323 -18.14 -14.79 -10.14
CA ASP A 323 -16.79 -15.11 -10.59
C ASP A 323 -15.84 -15.08 -9.39
N LYS A 324 -15.37 -16.23 -8.95
CA LYS A 324 -14.46 -16.34 -7.80
C LYS A 324 -13.22 -17.13 -8.14
N ASN A 325 -12.06 -16.47 -8.09
CA ASN A 325 -10.77 -17.12 -8.11
C ASN A 325 -10.15 -17.20 -6.72
N THR A 326 -9.33 -18.20 -6.49
CA THR A 326 -8.56 -18.39 -5.25
C THR A 326 -7.08 -18.47 -5.57
N PHE A 327 -6.27 -18.05 -4.63
CA PHE A 327 -4.83 -18.06 -4.74
C PHE A 327 -4.20 -18.46 -3.41
N ASP A 328 -3.47 -19.57 -3.43
CA ASP A 328 -2.68 -20.03 -2.30
C ASP A 328 -1.20 -19.88 -2.65
N HIS A 329 -0.44 -19.27 -1.77
CA HIS A 329 1.01 -19.09 -1.92
C HIS A 329 1.73 -19.56 -0.66
N PHE A 330 2.59 -20.53 -0.84
CA PHE A 330 3.57 -20.96 0.17
C PHE A 330 4.97 -20.58 -0.30
N TYR A 331 5.73 -19.92 0.56
CA TYR A 331 7.13 -19.59 0.32
C TYR A 331 7.98 -19.94 1.53
N THR A 332 9.11 -20.57 1.28
CA THR A 332 10.17 -20.73 2.27
C THR A 332 11.53 -20.39 1.66
N GLU A 333 12.38 -19.75 2.43
CA GLU A 333 13.72 -19.33 2.04
C GLU A 333 14.71 -19.70 3.14
N VAL A 334 15.84 -20.26 2.77
CA VAL A 334 17.02 -20.29 3.63
C VAL A 334 18.06 -19.33 3.10
N ASN A 335 18.74 -18.61 3.99
CA ASN A 335 19.73 -17.63 3.58
C ASN A 335 20.96 -17.63 4.48
N ALA A 336 22.08 -17.26 3.87
CA ALA A 336 23.38 -17.07 4.56
C ALA A 336 23.91 -15.68 4.22
N GLU A 337 24.30 -14.93 5.23
CA GLU A 337 24.87 -13.59 5.11
C GLU A 337 26.25 -13.52 5.74
N TYR A 338 27.26 -13.20 4.95
CA TYR A 338 28.61 -12.95 5.39
C TYR A 338 28.91 -11.45 5.41
N ASN A 339 29.38 -10.97 6.52
CA ASN A 339 29.69 -9.55 6.74
C ASN A 339 31.20 -9.35 6.92
N ASN A 340 31.79 -8.46 6.11
CA ASN A 340 33.18 -8.06 6.20
C ASN A 340 33.32 -6.56 5.90
N ASN A 341 34.07 -5.82 6.70
CA ASN A 341 34.19 -4.36 6.55
C ASN A 341 34.93 -3.94 5.27
N THR A 342 35.83 -4.79 4.75
CA THR A 342 36.60 -4.50 3.55
C THR A 342 35.90 -5.05 2.31
N LEU A 343 35.44 -6.30 2.37
CA LEU A 343 34.84 -6.98 1.23
C LEU A 343 33.34 -6.65 1.07
N GLY A 344 32.71 -6.07 2.10
CA GLY A 344 31.29 -5.79 2.11
C GLY A 344 30.43 -6.92 2.68
N ILE A 345 29.15 -6.88 2.38
CA ILE A 345 28.14 -7.82 2.84
C ILE A 345 27.68 -8.65 1.63
N PHE A 346 27.79 -9.96 1.76
CA PHE A 346 27.32 -10.94 0.78
C PHE A 346 26.17 -11.71 1.38
N LYS A 347 25.05 -11.83 0.68
CA LYS A 347 23.92 -12.64 1.09
C LYS A 347 23.51 -13.56 -0.04
N ALA A 348 23.43 -14.86 0.22
CA ALA A 348 22.91 -15.88 -0.67
C ALA A 348 21.59 -16.42 -0.09
N LYS A 349 20.62 -16.67 -0.97
CA LYS A 349 19.29 -17.16 -0.60
C LYS A 349 18.89 -18.27 -1.55
N LEU A 350 18.27 -19.30 -1.00
CA LEU A 350 17.62 -20.38 -1.75
C LEU A 350 16.16 -20.40 -1.34
N GLY A 351 15.26 -20.08 -2.26
CA GLY A 351 13.84 -19.95 -2.04
C GLY A 351 13.05 -21.01 -2.78
N TYR A 352 12.03 -21.55 -2.14
CA TYR A 352 11.03 -22.43 -2.75
C TYR A 352 9.65 -21.76 -2.66
N ASN A 353 9.00 -21.64 -3.82
CA ASN A 353 7.62 -21.15 -3.91
C ASN A 353 6.72 -22.27 -4.43
N GLN A 354 5.52 -22.33 -3.88
CA GLN A 354 4.44 -23.16 -4.38
C GLN A 354 3.18 -22.30 -4.51
N TYR A 355 2.54 -22.36 -5.65
CA TYR A 355 1.36 -21.59 -6.01
C TYR A 355 0.21 -22.51 -6.40
N SER A 356 -1.00 -22.10 -6.05
CA SER A 356 -2.23 -22.68 -6.57
C SER A 356 -3.19 -21.53 -6.87
N TYR A 357 -3.46 -21.29 -8.16
CA TYR A 357 -4.37 -20.24 -8.61
C TYR A 357 -5.47 -20.83 -9.47
N GLY A 358 -6.71 -20.42 -9.28
CA GLY A 358 -7.78 -20.82 -10.17
C GLY A 358 -9.17 -20.78 -9.57
N TYR A 359 -10.04 -21.55 -10.17
CA TYR A 359 -11.49 -21.60 -10.01
C TYR A 359 -11.95 -22.99 -9.52
N ASN A 360 -13.21 -23.10 -9.14
CA ASN A 360 -13.75 -24.36 -8.65
C ASN A 360 -14.22 -25.29 -9.78
N SER A 361 -14.60 -24.74 -10.94
CA SER A 361 -15.22 -25.47 -12.04
C SER A 361 -14.39 -25.34 -13.33
N LEU A 362 -14.49 -26.34 -14.18
CA LEU A 362 -14.01 -26.26 -15.57
C LEU A 362 -15.00 -25.47 -16.42
N VAL A 363 -14.51 -24.70 -17.36
CA VAL A 363 -15.32 -24.04 -18.38
C VAL A 363 -15.06 -24.70 -19.73
N ILE A 364 -16.13 -25.02 -20.48
CA ILE A 364 -16.06 -25.49 -21.86
C ILE A 364 -16.66 -24.42 -22.73
N LEU A 365 -15.85 -23.80 -23.57
CA LEU A 365 -16.26 -22.73 -24.47
C LEU A 365 -15.87 -23.11 -25.91
N ASN A 366 -16.84 -23.14 -26.83
CA ASN A 366 -16.63 -23.48 -28.25
C ASN A 366 -15.88 -24.82 -28.46
N GLY A 367 -16.16 -25.82 -27.58
CA GLY A 367 -15.51 -27.13 -27.63
C GLY A 367 -14.08 -27.17 -27.06
N GLN A 368 -13.56 -26.05 -26.56
CA GLN A 368 -12.28 -25.99 -25.85
C GLN A 368 -12.50 -26.00 -24.34
N THR A 369 -11.74 -26.84 -23.64
CA THR A 369 -11.74 -26.88 -22.18
C THR A 369 -10.73 -25.89 -21.63
N ILE A 370 -11.19 -24.96 -20.80
CA ILE A 370 -10.38 -24.05 -20.02
C ILE A 370 -10.13 -24.72 -18.67
N THR A 371 -8.86 -24.92 -18.29
CA THR A 371 -8.52 -25.53 -17.01
C THR A 371 -9.05 -24.67 -15.85
N ASN A 372 -9.38 -25.34 -14.76
CA ASN A 372 -9.83 -24.59 -13.57
C ASN A 372 -8.67 -24.13 -12.67
N ARG A 373 -7.45 -24.72 -12.79
CA ARG A 373 -6.39 -24.41 -11.82
C ARG A 373 -4.99 -24.53 -12.43
N LEU A 374 -4.14 -23.58 -12.05
CA LEU A 374 -2.70 -23.59 -12.26
C LEU A 374 -2.03 -23.91 -10.92
N ASN A 375 -1.37 -25.06 -10.83
CA ASN A 375 -0.55 -25.45 -9.69
C ASN A 375 0.90 -25.45 -10.14
N GLU A 376 1.71 -24.60 -9.54
CA GLU A 376 3.08 -24.36 -9.98
C GLU A 376 4.02 -24.30 -8.78
N SER A 377 5.24 -24.75 -9.00
CA SER A 377 6.30 -24.70 -8.02
C SER A 377 7.59 -24.22 -8.66
N VAL A 378 8.40 -23.50 -7.89
CA VAL A 378 9.66 -22.98 -8.38
C VAL A 378 10.70 -22.89 -7.28
N LEU A 379 11.92 -23.33 -7.61
CA LEU A 379 13.11 -23.12 -6.80
C LEU A 379 13.87 -21.93 -7.37
N SER A 380 14.15 -20.93 -6.54
CA SER A 380 14.86 -19.71 -6.91
C SER A 380 16.16 -19.55 -6.11
N PHE A 381 17.16 -19.00 -6.77
CA PHE A 381 18.40 -18.54 -6.13
C PHE A 381 18.46 -17.02 -6.21
N GLU A 382 18.81 -16.36 -5.10
CA GLU A 382 19.07 -14.92 -5.07
C GLU A 382 20.42 -14.63 -4.41
N GLY A 383 21.15 -13.67 -4.96
CA GLY A 383 22.39 -13.12 -4.42
C GLY A 383 22.24 -11.63 -4.15
N ALA A 384 22.78 -11.15 -3.04
CA ALA A 384 22.84 -9.73 -2.74
C ALA A 384 24.24 -9.34 -2.27
N TYR A 385 24.71 -8.20 -2.74
CA TYR A 385 25.99 -7.62 -2.37
C TYR A 385 25.82 -6.15 -1.97
N LYS A 386 26.46 -5.75 -0.87
CA LYS A 386 26.51 -4.35 -0.42
C LYS A 386 27.92 -4.01 0.02
N ASN A 387 28.46 -2.90 -0.43
CA ASN A 387 29.73 -2.39 0.02
C ASN A 387 29.78 -0.86 -0.02
N GLN A 388 30.61 -0.29 0.86
CA GLN A 388 30.96 1.12 0.87
C GLN A 388 32.44 1.26 0.47
N ILE A 389 32.70 1.76 -0.72
CA ILE A 389 34.05 1.93 -1.29
C ILE A 389 34.34 3.43 -1.37
N GLY A 390 35.01 3.98 -0.35
CA GLY A 390 35.20 5.43 -0.26
C GLY A 390 33.87 6.18 -0.17
N ALA A 391 33.61 7.11 -1.09
CA ALA A 391 32.38 7.89 -1.18
C ALA A 391 31.23 7.17 -1.94
N VAL A 392 31.51 5.97 -2.50
CA VAL A 392 30.52 5.21 -3.29
C VAL A 392 29.92 4.08 -2.43
N ALA A 393 28.61 4.08 -2.28
CA ALA A 393 27.84 2.94 -1.76
C ALA A 393 27.31 2.12 -2.93
N LEU A 394 27.77 0.88 -3.05
CA LEU A 394 27.38 -0.06 -4.11
C LEU A 394 26.43 -1.10 -3.53
N THR A 395 25.30 -1.34 -4.23
CA THR A 395 24.41 -2.47 -3.98
C THR A 395 24.16 -3.21 -5.29
N ALA A 396 24.18 -4.55 -5.23
CA ALA A 396 23.84 -5.39 -6.38
C ALA A 396 23.01 -6.57 -5.88
N ASP A 397 21.84 -6.76 -6.47
CA ASP A 397 20.95 -7.88 -6.21
C ASP A 397 20.69 -8.62 -7.53
N LEU A 398 20.72 -9.93 -7.49
CA LEU A 398 20.37 -10.78 -8.61
C LEU A 398 19.46 -11.92 -8.15
N GLY A 399 18.63 -12.41 -9.04
CA GLY A 399 17.78 -13.57 -8.77
C GLY A 399 17.48 -14.33 -10.04
N VAL A 400 17.32 -15.64 -9.91
CA VAL A 400 16.98 -16.54 -11.00
C VAL A 400 16.13 -17.70 -10.50
N ASN A 401 15.13 -18.07 -11.26
CA ASN A 401 14.42 -19.33 -11.09
C ASN A 401 15.29 -20.46 -11.69
N VAL A 402 15.77 -21.37 -10.85
CA VAL A 402 16.74 -22.41 -11.26
C VAL A 402 16.10 -23.74 -11.62
N ALA A 403 14.88 -24.00 -11.11
CA ALA A 403 14.11 -25.21 -11.43
C ALA A 403 12.62 -24.99 -11.13
N GLY A 404 11.75 -25.75 -11.80
CA GLY A 404 10.29 -25.73 -11.61
C GLY A 404 9.55 -25.24 -12.83
N ASP A 405 8.30 -24.77 -12.61
CA ASP A 405 7.33 -24.48 -13.68
C ASP A 405 7.43 -23.04 -14.22
N LEU A 406 8.15 -22.15 -13.53
CA LEU A 406 8.22 -20.72 -13.84
C LEU A 406 9.65 -20.30 -14.13
N GLU A 407 9.86 -19.66 -15.27
CA GLU A 407 11.14 -19.06 -15.64
C GLU A 407 11.17 -17.58 -15.26
N GLY A 408 12.34 -17.07 -14.90
CA GLY A 408 12.52 -15.65 -14.62
C GLY A 408 13.91 -15.35 -14.06
N ASN A 409 14.34 -14.11 -14.24
CA ASN A 409 15.57 -13.60 -13.65
C ASN A 409 15.50 -12.07 -13.46
N PHE A 410 16.29 -11.54 -12.55
CA PHE A 410 16.53 -10.12 -12.43
C PHE A 410 17.97 -9.82 -12.06
N LEU A 411 18.40 -8.63 -12.43
CA LEU A 411 19.63 -7.99 -11.99
C LEU A 411 19.30 -6.53 -11.61
N ASP A 412 19.69 -6.13 -10.42
CA ASP A 412 19.54 -4.76 -9.93
C ASP A 412 20.87 -4.28 -9.35
N VAL A 413 21.44 -3.24 -9.93
CA VAL A 413 22.71 -2.66 -9.51
C VAL A 413 22.50 -1.17 -9.26
N GLN A 414 22.93 -0.69 -8.09
CA GLN A 414 22.81 0.72 -7.71
C GLN A 414 24.15 1.21 -7.13
N ALA A 415 24.61 2.35 -7.63
CA ALA A 415 25.77 3.06 -7.11
C ALA A 415 25.34 4.43 -6.63
N ASN A 416 25.54 4.71 -5.35
CA ASN A 416 25.26 6.00 -4.72
C ASN A 416 26.59 6.69 -4.39
N TYR A 417 26.80 7.89 -4.92
CA TYR A 417 27.99 8.69 -4.70
C TYR A 417 27.67 9.93 -3.90
N LYS A 418 28.23 10.05 -2.69
CA LYS A 418 28.13 11.25 -1.86
C LYS A 418 29.23 12.23 -2.29
N ILE A 419 28.84 13.25 -3.08
CA ILE A 419 29.77 14.28 -3.58
C ILE A 419 30.21 15.18 -2.41
N ASN A 420 29.22 15.65 -1.60
CA ASN A 420 29.42 16.41 -0.38
C ASN A 420 28.18 16.32 0.53
N GLU A 421 28.11 17.12 1.61
CA GLU A 421 26.96 17.11 2.55
C GLU A 421 25.63 17.58 1.93
N ASP A 422 25.68 18.30 0.82
CA ASP A 422 24.52 18.90 0.17
C ASP A 422 24.19 18.29 -1.18
N LEU A 423 25.08 17.45 -1.71
CA LEU A 423 24.94 16.91 -3.06
C LEU A 423 25.32 15.43 -3.10
N SER A 424 24.41 14.61 -3.59
CA SER A 424 24.65 13.19 -3.89
C SER A 424 24.07 12.83 -5.25
N ALA A 425 24.71 11.89 -5.92
CA ALA A 425 24.25 11.30 -7.18
C ALA A 425 24.11 9.80 -7.04
N ALA A 426 23.12 9.22 -7.72
CA ALA A 426 22.95 7.79 -7.80
C ALA A 426 22.69 7.37 -9.25
N ALA A 427 23.20 6.19 -9.62
CA ALA A 427 22.90 5.56 -10.88
C ALA A 427 22.40 4.13 -10.58
N ALA A 428 21.41 3.67 -11.33
CA ALA A 428 20.86 2.33 -11.17
C ALA A 428 20.60 1.69 -12.54
N LEU A 429 20.86 0.37 -12.60
CA LEU A 429 20.48 -0.51 -13.69
C LEU A 429 19.57 -1.59 -13.12
N ASN A 430 18.37 -1.73 -13.67
CA ASN A 430 17.46 -2.81 -13.37
C ASN A 430 17.11 -3.57 -14.64
N SER A 431 17.32 -4.88 -14.64
CA SER A 431 16.89 -5.77 -15.71
C SER A 431 16.03 -6.87 -15.10
N ASN A 432 14.87 -7.11 -15.66
CA ASN A 432 13.91 -8.09 -15.15
C ASN A 432 13.26 -8.87 -16.29
N SER A 433 13.15 -10.18 -16.13
CA SER A 433 12.35 -11.06 -16.97
C SER A 433 11.36 -11.82 -16.08
N SER A 434 10.08 -11.51 -16.18
CA SER A 434 9.05 -12.03 -15.29
C SER A 434 7.88 -12.65 -16.04
N VAL A 435 7.30 -13.69 -15.45
CA VAL A 435 6.10 -14.36 -15.95
C VAL A 435 4.89 -13.43 -15.84
N ALA A 436 3.93 -13.57 -16.75
CA ALA A 436 2.63 -12.89 -16.70
C ALA A 436 1.88 -13.18 -15.39
N ASN A 437 1.18 -12.18 -14.85
CA ASN A 437 0.30 -12.40 -13.71
C ASN A 437 -0.75 -13.47 -14.00
N TYR A 438 -1.26 -14.10 -12.97
CA TYR A 438 -2.19 -15.21 -13.11
C TYR A 438 -3.46 -14.86 -13.89
N ASN A 439 -4.03 -13.68 -13.67
CA ASN A 439 -5.24 -13.23 -14.38
C ASN A 439 -5.05 -13.00 -15.90
N TYR A 440 -3.83 -12.78 -16.37
CA TYR A 440 -3.52 -12.81 -17.82
C TYR A 440 -3.54 -14.24 -18.36
N ARG A 441 -3.08 -15.19 -17.55
CA ARG A 441 -2.86 -16.59 -17.98
C ARG A 441 -4.12 -17.44 -17.88
N LEU A 442 -4.95 -17.21 -16.85
CA LEU A 442 -6.18 -17.96 -16.62
C LEU A 442 -7.24 -17.04 -16.00
N TYR A 443 -8.38 -16.96 -16.63
CA TYR A 443 -9.58 -16.31 -16.09
C TYR A 443 -10.83 -17.08 -16.48
N GLN A 444 -11.80 -17.15 -15.57
CA GLN A 444 -13.13 -17.73 -15.80
C GLN A 444 -14.18 -16.82 -15.20
N SER A 445 -15.25 -16.62 -15.94
CA SER A 445 -16.38 -15.77 -15.59
C SER A 445 -17.67 -16.37 -16.10
N ASP A 446 -18.78 -16.01 -15.49
CA ASP A 446 -20.11 -16.24 -16.02
C ASP A 446 -20.36 -15.46 -17.31
N TYR A 447 -19.63 -14.36 -17.57
CA TYR A 447 -19.63 -13.67 -18.86
C TYR A 447 -18.80 -14.41 -19.89
N LEU A 448 -19.38 -14.71 -21.07
CA LEU A 448 -18.74 -15.54 -22.10
C LEU A 448 -17.40 -14.99 -22.57
N SER A 449 -17.31 -13.66 -22.73
CA SER A 449 -16.10 -12.99 -23.21
C SER A 449 -14.95 -13.00 -22.20
N TYR A 450 -15.20 -13.22 -20.91
CA TYR A 450 -14.19 -13.18 -19.83
C TYR A 450 -13.68 -14.59 -19.48
N ASN A 451 -13.48 -15.44 -20.49
CA ASN A 451 -12.98 -16.79 -20.29
C ASN A 451 -11.76 -17.03 -21.19
N TRP A 452 -10.61 -17.31 -20.58
CA TRP A 452 -9.37 -17.59 -21.31
C TRP A 452 -8.38 -18.44 -20.54
N GLN A 453 -7.52 -19.12 -21.30
CA GLN A 453 -6.29 -19.77 -20.87
C GLN A 453 -5.22 -19.43 -21.87
N ASN A 454 -4.25 -18.59 -21.46
CA ASN A 454 -3.20 -18.09 -22.33
C ASN A 454 -1.82 -18.53 -21.88
N SER A 455 -0.93 -18.63 -22.87
CA SER A 455 0.52 -18.77 -22.66
C SER A 455 1.22 -17.56 -23.26
N PHE A 456 1.76 -16.71 -22.41
CA PHE A 456 2.51 -15.51 -22.80
C PHE A 456 4.00 -15.71 -22.60
N LYS A 457 4.81 -15.05 -23.41
CA LYS A 457 6.24 -14.91 -23.18
C LYS A 457 6.49 -14.05 -21.93
N ASN A 458 7.61 -14.24 -21.26
CA ASN A 458 8.01 -13.38 -20.17
C ASN A 458 8.11 -11.93 -20.64
N GLN A 459 7.53 -11.02 -19.85
CA GLN A 459 7.76 -9.59 -20.04
C GLN A 459 9.19 -9.28 -19.61
N GLN A 460 9.95 -8.61 -20.48
CA GLN A 460 11.33 -8.22 -20.22
C GLN A 460 11.42 -6.71 -20.11
N SER A 461 11.94 -6.21 -19.00
CA SER A 461 12.17 -4.79 -18.79
C SER A 461 13.63 -4.50 -18.48
N GLN A 462 14.16 -3.43 -19.07
CA GLN A 462 15.49 -2.89 -18.78
C GLN A 462 15.34 -1.41 -18.47
N GLN A 463 15.77 -0.98 -17.29
CA GLN A 463 15.68 0.39 -16.85
C GLN A 463 17.04 0.92 -16.43
N LEU A 464 17.39 2.08 -16.95
CA LEU A 464 18.48 2.91 -16.46
C LEU A 464 17.89 4.09 -15.70
N ALA A 465 18.35 4.32 -14.48
CA ALA A 465 17.90 5.43 -13.67
C ALA A 465 19.08 6.26 -13.15
N PHE A 466 18.86 7.55 -13.05
CA PHE A 466 19.81 8.51 -12.49
C PHE A 466 19.08 9.43 -11.53
N ASP A 467 19.59 9.58 -10.31
CA ASP A 467 19.10 10.48 -9.28
C ASP A 467 20.18 11.49 -8.88
N LEU A 468 19.82 12.75 -8.85
CA LEU A 468 20.63 13.83 -8.30
C LEU A 468 19.86 14.48 -7.16
N ARG A 469 20.39 14.44 -5.95
CA ARG A 469 19.77 15.04 -4.75
C ARG A 469 20.61 16.20 -4.26
N SER A 470 20.02 17.38 -4.19
CA SER A 470 20.69 18.60 -3.74
C SER A 470 19.80 19.44 -2.83
N LYS A 471 20.26 19.72 -1.62
CA LYS A 471 19.58 20.66 -0.72
C LYS A 471 19.41 22.05 -1.35
N LYS A 472 20.39 22.50 -2.15
CA LYS A 472 20.38 23.81 -2.79
C LYS A 472 19.56 23.85 -4.07
N TYR A 473 19.71 22.86 -4.95
CA TYR A 473 19.14 22.89 -6.29
C TYR A 473 17.86 22.06 -6.43
N GLY A 474 17.53 21.18 -5.47
CA GLY A 474 16.40 20.26 -5.52
C GLY A 474 16.82 18.86 -5.96
N ASP A 475 15.85 17.98 -6.06
CA ASP A 475 16.01 16.58 -6.40
C ASP A 475 15.55 16.35 -7.83
N LEU A 476 16.38 15.73 -8.65
CA LEU A 476 16.08 15.32 -10.03
C LEU A 476 16.24 13.81 -10.14
N SER A 477 15.21 13.14 -10.63
CA SER A 477 15.22 11.72 -10.97
C SER A 477 14.90 11.59 -12.45
N VAL A 478 15.69 10.82 -13.19
CA VAL A 478 15.47 10.51 -14.61
C VAL A 478 15.59 9.02 -14.79
N ASP A 479 14.63 8.42 -15.46
CA ASP A 479 14.71 7.00 -15.85
C ASP A 479 14.30 6.81 -17.31
N TYR A 480 14.96 5.87 -17.97
CA TYR A 480 14.66 5.37 -19.29
C TYR A 480 14.45 3.87 -19.22
N THR A 481 13.34 3.41 -19.76
CA THR A 481 12.95 2.00 -19.70
C THR A 481 12.60 1.46 -21.09
N THR A 482 13.11 0.29 -21.41
CA THR A 482 12.73 -0.51 -22.57
C THR A 482 11.99 -1.75 -22.09
N VAL A 483 10.83 -2.05 -22.67
CA VAL A 483 10.03 -3.23 -22.33
C VAL A 483 9.69 -4.01 -23.60
N ASN A 484 10.05 -5.27 -23.63
CA ASN A 484 9.63 -6.23 -24.65
C ASN A 484 8.55 -7.14 -24.11
N ASN A 485 7.67 -7.63 -25.00
CA ASN A 485 6.56 -8.49 -24.63
C ASN A 485 5.64 -7.84 -23.58
N TYR A 486 5.36 -6.54 -23.73
CA TYR A 486 4.54 -5.81 -22.78
C TYR A 486 3.13 -6.38 -22.68
N LEU A 487 2.65 -6.59 -21.46
CA LEU A 487 1.34 -7.17 -21.15
C LEU A 487 0.36 -6.08 -20.74
N TYR A 488 -0.80 -6.05 -21.37
CA TYR A 488 -1.86 -5.08 -21.12
C TYR A 488 -3.25 -5.71 -21.32
N PHE A 489 -4.25 -5.06 -20.78
CA PHE A 489 -5.65 -5.36 -21.07
C PHE A 489 -6.18 -4.34 -22.09
N GLU A 490 -7.05 -4.78 -22.98
CA GLU A 490 -7.69 -3.94 -24.01
C GLU A 490 -9.11 -4.43 -24.26
N ASP A 491 -10.04 -3.49 -24.50
CA ASP A 491 -11.38 -3.78 -24.98
C ASP A 491 -11.44 -3.56 -26.50
N LYS A 492 -11.75 -4.62 -27.24
CA LYS A 492 -11.98 -4.60 -28.70
C LYS A 492 -13.46 -4.73 -29.05
N GLY A 493 -14.37 -4.35 -28.16
CA GLY A 493 -15.82 -4.40 -28.35
C GLY A 493 -16.48 -5.73 -28.01
N LEU A 494 -15.70 -6.69 -27.44
CA LEU A 494 -16.18 -8.00 -26.98
C LEU A 494 -15.79 -8.26 -25.52
N GLY A 495 -15.68 -7.18 -24.72
CA GLY A 495 -15.18 -7.21 -23.36
C GLY A 495 -13.66 -7.13 -23.28
N VAL A 496 -13.18 -6.84 -22.08
CA VAL A 496 -11.75 -6.62 -21.79
C VAL A 496 -10.99 -7.94 -21.78
N LYS A 497 -9.91 -8.01 -22.55
CA LYS A 497 -9.05 -9.21 -22.68
C LYS A 497 -7.56 -8.89 -22.51
N PRO A 498 -6.76 -9.87 -22.05
CA PRO A 498 -5.32 -9.70 -21.96
C PRO A 498 -4.66 -9.84 -23.34
N HIS A 499 -3.69 -8.99 -23.61
CA HIS A 499 -2.89 -8.96 -24.81
C HIS A 499 -1.41 -8.85 -24.47
N GLN A 500 -0.56 -9.30 -25.38
CA GLN A 500 0.88 -9.11 -25.35
C GLN A 500 1.31 -8.35 -26.61
N TYR A 501 2.05 -7.27 -26.40
CA TYR A 501 2.53 -6.43 -27.50
C TYR A 501 3.80 -7.04 -28.10
N ASP A 502 3.78 -7.26 -29.41
CA ASP A 502 4.91 -7.85 -30.15
C ASP A 502 6.06 -6.85 -30.40
N GLY A 503 5.77 -5.55 -30.30
CA GLY A 503 6.77 -4.47 -30.41
C GLY A 503 7.47 -4.19 -29.08
N THR A 504 8.31 -3.17 -29.13
CA THR A 504 9.02 -2.65 -27.94
C THR A 504 8.31 -1.42 -27.42
N VAL A 505 8.19 -1.30 -26.10
CA VAL A 505 7.77 -0.07 -25.44
C VAL A 505 9.01 0.64 -24.90
N ASN A 506 9.24 1.88 -25.35
CA ASN A 506 10.31 2.76 -24.86
C ASN A 506 9.70 3.94 -24.12
N TYR A 507 10.07 4.11 -22.86
CA TYR A 507 9.49 5.09 -21.95
C TYR A 507 10.56 5.86 -21.21
N VAL A 508 10.44 7.19 -21.20
CA VAL A 508 11.29 8.09 -20.45
C VAL A 508 10.49 8.88 -19.43
N ARG A 509 11.06 9.06 -18.25
CA ARG A 509 10.48 9.87 -17.18
C ARG A 509 11.55 10.73 -16.52
N ALA A 510 11.22 12.00 -16.29
CA ALA A 510 12.05 12.96 -15.56
C ALA A 510 11.19 13.66 -14.51
N LYS A 511 11.58 13.58 -13.23
CA LYS A 511 10.86 14.16 -12.10
C LYS A 511 11.78 15.10 -11.35
N TYR A 512 11.31 16.32 -11.13
CA TYR A 512 12.03 17.35 -10.38
C TYR A 512 11.22 17.79 -9.17
N GLU A 513 11.86 17.87 -8.00
CA GLU A 513 11.24 18.30 -6.75
C GLU A 513 12.10 19.38 -6.08
N LYS A 514 11.48 20.52 -5.73
CA LYS A 514 12.16 21.61 -5.04
C LYS A 514 11.24 22.38 -4.13
N GLU A 515 11.70 22.61 -2.91
CA GLU A 515 11.07 23.51 -1.95
C GLU A 515 11.85 24.83 -1.89
N PHE A 516 11.14 25.94 -2.11
CA PHE A 516 11.63 27.30 -1.88
C PHE A 516 11.03 27.81 -0.59
N LYS A 517 11.87 28.35 0.29
CA LYS A 517 11.43 28.93 1.58
C LYS A 517 11.82 30.38 1.68
N PHE A 518 10.87 31.19 2.11
CA PHE A 518 11.09 32.58 2.46
C PHE A 518 10.38 32.88 3.78
N ARG A 519 11.15 33.01 4.86
CA ARG A 519 10.62 33.13 6.23
C ARG A 519 9.64 31.98 6.54
N ASN A 520 8.40 32.28 6.85
CA ASN A 520 7.34 31.34 7.20
C ASN A 520 6.58 30.82 5.97
N PHE A 521 6.90 31.31 4.77
CA PHE A 521 6.27 30.85 3.53
C PHE A 521 7.13 29.80 2.83
N GLY A 522 6.48 28.79 2.27
CA GLY A 522 7.10 27.78 1.43
C GLY A 522 6.34 27.58 0.12
N LEU A 523 7.08 27.31 -0.93
CA LEU A 523 6.56 26.87 -2.21
C LEU A 523 7.25 25.55 -2.56
N TYR A 524 6.50 24.44 -2.46
CA TYR A 524 6.98 23.11 -2.82
C TYR A 524 6.49 22.76 -4.22
N ASN A 525 7.42 22.46 -5.12
CA ASN A 525 7.13 22.13 -6.51
C ASN A 525 7.53 20.68 -6.77
N THR A 526 6.65 19.94 -7.43
CA THR A 526 6.92 18.65 -8.04
C THR A 526 6.49 18.75 -9.50
N VAL A 527 7.39 18.52 -10.43
CA VAL A 527 7.12 18.51 -11.87
C VAL A 527 7.66 17.22 -12.44
N MET A 528 6.84 16.53 -13.20
CA MET A 528 7.21 15.31 -13.90
C MET A 528 6.88 15.46 -15.38
N TYR A 529 7.88 15.21 -16.21
CA TYR A 529 7.74 15.02 -17.64
C TYR A 529 7.96 13.55 -17.95
N GLN A 530 7.09 12.99 -18.80
CA GLN A 530 7.22 11.61 -19.25
C GLN A 530 6.77 11.48 -20.70
N HIS A 531 7.36 10.54 -21.40
CA HIS A 531 7.03 10.33 -22.80
C HIS A 531 7.23 8.86 -23.20
N VAL A 532 6.24 8.32 -23.89
CA VAL A 532 6.32 7.02 -24.53
C VAL A 532 6.86 7.24 -25.93
N LEU A 533 8.10 6.86 -26.17
CA LEU A 533 8.81 7.06 -27.44
C LEU A 533 8.38 6.05 -28.49
N GLU A 534 8.07 4.81 -28.05
CA GLU A 534 7.55 3.70 -28.85
C GLU A 534 6.54 2.93 -28.02
N GLY A 535 5.46 2.42 -28.62
CA GLY A 535 4.43 1.66 -27.94
C GLY A 535 3.37 2.53 -27.26
N ASP A 536 3.18 3.75 -27.74
CA ASP A 536 2.18 4.70 -27.23
C ASP A 536 0.73 4.21 -27.41
N GLN A 537 0.49 3.25 -28.32
CA GLN A 537 -0.81 2.61 -28.49
C GLN A 537 -1.15 1.59 -27.38
N VAL A 538 -0.19 1.15 -26.56
CA VAL A 538 -0.38 0.16 -25.49
C VAL A 538 0.02 0.67 -24.12
N LEU A 539 0.64 1.83 -24.01
CA LEU A 539 1.01 2.50 -22.76
C LEU A 539 0.60 3.97 -22.81
N ASN A 540 -0.52 4.27 -22.19
CA ASN A 540 -1.13 5.61 -22.16
C ASN A 540 -0.71 6.37 -20.89
N MET A 541 0.04 7.49 -21.05
CA MET A 541 0.50 8.33 -19.94
C MET A 541 0.40 9.81 -20.28
N PRO A 542 0.02 10.69 -19.31
CA PRO A 542 0.08 12.13 -19.52
C PRO A 542 1.53 12.59 -19.64
N GLN A 543 1.86 13.46 -20.58
CA GLN A 543 3.22 13.95 -20.77
C GLN A 543 3.72 14.79 -19.59
N ILE A 544 2.83 15.58 -18.99
CA ILE A 544 3.14 16.46 -17.88
C ILE A 544 2.26 16.13 -16.70
N ASN A 545 2.86 15.99 -15.52
CA ASN A 545 2.14 15.93 -14.25
C ASN A 545 2.84 16.88 -13.26
N THR A 546 2.08 17.79 -12.65
CA THR A 546 2.63 18.79 -11.74
C THR A 546 1.84 18.93 -10.46
N ARG A 547 2.54 19.29 -9.38
CA ARG A 547 1.95 19.70 -8.12
C ARG A 547 2.74 20.87 -7.54
N HIS A 548 2.05 21.95 -7.25
CA HIS A 548 2.62 23.16 -6.65
C HIS A 548 1.88 23.45 -5.35
N THR A 549 2.60 23.43 -4.24
CA THR A 549 2.02 23.68 -2.91
C THR A 549 2.60 24.97 -2.35
N PHE A 550 1.78 25.99 -2.26
CA PHE A 550 2.11 27.24 -1.57
C PHE A 550 1.54 27.18 -0.17
N TYR A 551 2.38 27.41 0.86
CA TYR A 551 1.94 27.31 2.25
C TYR A 551 2.63 28.35 3.14
N TYR A 552 1.92 28.68 4.24
CA TYR A 552 2.44 29.37 5.41
C TYR A 552 2.63 28.35 6.52
N ALA A 553 3.72 28.40 7.28
CA ALA A 553 3.97 27.52 8.42
C ALA A 553 4.68 28.25 9.55
N ASP A 554 4.13 28.18 10.75
CA ASP A 554 4.67 28.85 11.93
C ASP A 554 4.34 28.11 13.23
N ASN A 555 5.14 28.40 14.27
CA ASN A 555 4.84 28.02 15.64
C ASN A 555 4.16 29.20 16.36
N LEU A 556 2.93 29.00 16.74
CA LEU A 556 2.07 29.99 17.39
C LEU A 556 1.96 29.72 18.91
N PHE A 557 1.50 30.73 19.65
CA PHE A 557 1.22 30.64 21.09
C PHE A 557 2.41 30.09 21.91
N LYS A 558 3.60 30.68 21.75
CA LYS A 558 4.83 30.25 22.43
C LYS A 558 5.20 28.76 22.16
N ASN A 559 5.05 28.33 20.90
CA ASN A 559 5.28 26.95 20.43
C ASN A 559 4.24 25.91 20.89
N ALA A 560 3.10 26.33 21.41
CA ALA A 560 2.03 25.40 21.79
C ALA A 560 1.30 24.81 20.59
N LEU A 561 1.26 25.54 19.45
CA LEU A 561 0.63 25.14 18.20
C LEU A 561 1.60 25.32 17.03
N TYR A 562 1.92 24.25 16.30
CA TYR A 562 2.46 24.35 14.96
C TYR A 562 1.31 24.39 13.96
N LEU A 563 1.25 25.42 13.13
CA LEU A 563 0.24 25.61 12.08
C LEU A 563 0.93 25.57 10.72
N GLN A 564 0.35 24.84 9.76
CA GLN A 564 0.67 24.90 8.36
C GLN A 564 -0.60 24.99 7.53
N THR A 565 -0.76 26.02 6.74
CA THR A 565 -1.95 26.21 5.90
C THR A 565 -1.55 26.70 4.51
N GLY A 566 -2.34 26.36 3.51
CA GLY A 566 -2.01 26.75 2.13
C GLY A 566 -2.88 26.09 1.08
N PHE A 567 -2.42 26.23 -0.15
CA PHE A 567 -3.07 25.72 -1.35
C PHE A 567 -2.18 24.72 -2.06
N ASN A 568 -2.80 23.71 -2.62
CA ASN A 568 -2.15 22.69 -3.42
C ASN A 568 -2.79 22.65 -4.80
N LEU A 569 -2.07 23.08 -5.82
CA LEU A 569 -2.46 23.02 -7.22
C LEU A 569 -1.86 21.75 -7.85
N SER A 570 -2.70 20.90 -8.40
CA SER A 570 -2.29 19.71 -9.16
C SER A 570 -2.87 19.76 -10.57
N TYR A 571 -2.07 19.35 -11.56
CA TYR A 571 -2.46 19.36 -12.96
C TYR A 571 -1.74 18.22 -13.69
N PHE A 572 -2.40 17.63 -14.67
CA PHE A 572 -1.81 16.72 -15.63
C PHE A 572 -2.38 16.97 -17.05
N SER A 573 -1.52 16.79 -18.06
CA SER A 573 -1.88 17.00 -19.43
C SER A 573 -2.88 15.96 -19.94
N LYS A 574 -3.65 16.33 -20.94
CA LYS A 574 -4.64 15.45 -21.62
C LYS A 574 -3.93 14.24 -22.24
N TYR A 575 -4.53 13.06 -22.11
CA TYR A 575 -4.04 11.80 -22.68
C TYR A 575 -5.17 10.78 -22.81
N ASN A 576 -4.96 9.69 -23.53
CA ASN A 576 -5.90 8.58 -23.60
C ASN A 576 -5.88 7.83 -22.26
N MET A 577 -6.80 8.21 -21.37
CA MET A 577 -6.86 7.66 -20.02
C MET A 577 -7.37 6.23 -20.04
N ASN A 578 -6.68 5.32 -19.34
CA ASN A 578 -7.09 3.92 -19.24
C ASN A 578 -8.50 3.78 -18.66
N GLY A 579 -9.31 2.92 -19.27
CA GLY A 579 -10.59 2.50 -18.72
C GLY A 579 -10.43 1.57 -17.53
N TYR A 580 -11.48 1.42 -16.75
CA TYR A 580 -11.54 0.51 -15.61
C TYR A 580 -12.59 -0.57 -15.85
N ASP A 581 -12.20 -1.83 -15.67
CA ASP A 581 -13.08 -2.99 -15.75
C ASP A 581 -13.36 -3.55 -14.37
N PRO A 582 -14.61 -3.50 -13.86
CA PRO A 582 -14.97 -3.97 -12.52
C PRO A 582 -15.02 -5.50 -12.40
N VAL A 583 -15.23 -6.24 -13.50
CA VAL A 583 -15.22 -7.72 -13.49
C VAL A 583 -13.83 -8.23 -13.16
N LEU A 584 -12.80 -7.63 -13.78
CA LEU A 584 -11.39 -7.98 -13.58
C LEU A 584 -10.75 -7.22 -12.41
N ALA A 585 -11.31 -6.10 -11.99
CA ALA A 585 -10.67 -5.06 -11.19
C ALA A 585 -9.30 -4.67 -11.75
N GLU A 586 -9.25 -4.42 -13.05
CA GLU A 586 -8.05 -4.02 -13.80
C GLU A 586 -8.32 -2.76 -14.64
N PHE A 587 -7.24 -2.07 -14.97
CA PHE A 587 -7.29 -0.99 -15.95
C PHE A 587 -6.93 -1.53 -17.33
N TYR A 588 -7.65 -1.06 -18.35
CA TYR A 588 -7.43 -1.45 -19.73
C TYR A 588 -7.10 -0.25 -20.62
N VAL A 589 -6.31 -0.49 -21.63
CA VAL A 589 -5.92 0.49 -22.65
C VAL A 589 -7.12 0.80 -23.54
N GLN A 590 -7.41 2.06 -23.71
CA GLN A 590 -8.34 2.59 -24.70
C GLN A 590 -7.73 3.81 -25.38
N ASN A 591 -8.00 3.97 -26.68
CA ASN A 591 -7.45 5.06 -27.50
C ASN A 591 -8.55 5.89 -28.18
N ASN A 592 -9.80 5.73 -27.73
CA ASN A 592 -10.96 6.38 -28.33
C ASN A 592 -11.25 7.75 -27.74
N ALA A 593 -10.95 7.95 -26.45
CA ALA A 593 -11.24 9.17 -25.72
C ALA A 593 -10.05 9.63 -24.87
N SER A 594 -9.82 10.93 -24.86
CA SER A 594 -8.76 11.56 -24.09
C SER A 594 -9.33 12.41 -22.97
N PHE A 595 -8.76 12.28 -21.75
CA PHE A 595 -9.16 12.98 -20.54
C PHE A 595 -7.97 13.65 -19.89
N GLY A 596 -8.24 14.60 -19.00
CA GLY A 596 -7.21 15.38 -18.31
C GLY A 596 -7.36 16.87 -18.58
N ASP A 597 -6.28 17.63 -18.45
CA ASP A 597 -6.25 19.07 -18.69
C ASP A 597 -7.20 19.87 -17.77
N PHE A 598 -7.41 19.36 -16.56
CA PHE A 598 -8.18 20.06 -15.53
C PHE A 598 -7.33 20.31 -14.28
N PRO A 599 -7.25 21.58 -13.82
CA PRO A 599 -6.56 21.93 -12.60
C PRO A 599 -7.38 21.53 -11.38
N ARG A 600 -6.73 20.92 -10.39
CA ARG A 600 -7.33 20.58 -9.09
C ARG A 600 -6.66 21.45 -8.03
N ILE A 601 -7.46 22.24 -7.33
CA ILE A 601 -6.98 23.10 -6.29
C ILE A 601 -7.57 22.63 -4.96
N ASP A 602 -6.69 22.34 -4.00
CA ASP A 602 -7.06 22.00 -2.63
C ASP A 602 -6.59 23.11 -1.70
N PHE A 603 -7.39 23.41 -0.69
CA PHE A 603 -7.00 24.21 0.45
C PHE A 603 -6.82 23.32 1.66
N PHE A 604 -5.78 23.55 2.48
CA PHE A 604 -5.54 22.74 3.67
C PHE A 604 -5.13 23.55 4.89
N VAL A 605 -5.49 23.03 6.05
CA VAL A 605 -5.07 23.49 7.37
C VAL A 605 -4.59 22.28 8.16
N ASN A 606 -3.30 22.28 8.51
CA ASN A 606 -2.66 21.27 9.31
C ASN A 606 -2.20 21.88 10.63
N ALA A 607 -2.59 21.31 11.74
CA ALA A 607 -2.24 21.79 13.08
C ALA A 607 -1.65 20.65 13.92
N LYS A 608 -0.61 20.95 14.70
CA LYS A 608 -0.05 20.03 15.67
C LYS A 608 0.02 20.69 17.05
N ILE A 609 -0.63 20.08 18.02
CA ILE A 609 -0.65 20.47 19.42
C ILE A 609 -0.08 19.31 20.22
N GLN A 610 1.13 19.46 20.74
CA GLN A 610 1.85 18.39 21.41
C GLN A 610 1.93 17.12 20.51
N GLN A 611 1.22 16.05 20.89
CA GLN A 611 1.19 14.76 20.18
C GLN A 611 -0.05 14.58 19.29
N THR A 612 -0.94 15.57 19.29
CA THR A 612 -2.17 15.57 18.49
C THR A 612 -1.94 16.32 17.18
N ARG A 613 -2.28 15.71 16.07
CA ARG A 613 -2.26 16.30 14.73
C ARG A 613 -3.67 16.39 14.21
N ILE A 614 -4.06 17.57 13.77
CA ILE A 614 -5.38 17.86 13.23
C ILE A 614 -5.18 18.36 11.81
N PHE A 615 -5.97 17.89 10.87
CA PHE A 615 -5.93 18.34 9.49
C PHE A 615 -7.34 18.49 8.93
N ILE A 616 -7.52 19.58 8.20
CA ILE A 616 -8.72 19.89 7.42
C ILE A 616 -8.24 20.12 5.98
N LYS A 617 -8.93 19.53 5.03
CA LYS A 617 -8.63 19.67 3.62
C LYS A 617 -9.91 19.87 2.82
N ALA A 618 -10.01 20.97 2.12
CA ALA A 618 -11.02 21.25 1.12
C ALA A 618 -10.44 20.83 -0.24
N GLU A 619 -10.82 19.64 -0.71
CA GLU A 619 -10.30 19.08 -1.97
C GLU A 619 -11.15 19.55 -3.15
N HIS A 620 -10.48 19.87 -4.27
CA HIS A 620 -11.08 20.26 -5.55
C HIS A 620 -12.11 21.40 -5.38
N PHE A 621 -11.74 22.43 -4.60
CA PHE A 621 -12.67 23.52 -4.33
C PHE A 621 -13.04 24.36 -5.57
N ASN A 622 -12.26 24.23 -6.65
CA ASN A 622 -12.51 24.87 -7.94
C ASN A 622 -13.39 24.03 -8.91
N SER A 623 -13.97 22.91 -8.47
CA SER A 623 -14.71 21.99 -9.34
C SER A 623 -15.87 22.65 -10.09
N SER A 624 -16.57 23.60 -9.47
CA SER A 624 -17.68 24.35 -10.11
C SER A 624 -17.21 25.54 -10.95
N MET A 625 -15.90 25.87 -10.97
CA MET A 625 -15.34 27.06 -11.62
C MET A 625 -14.66 26.77 -12.96
N THR A 626 -14.20 25.52 -13.17
CA THR A 626 -13.32 25.12 -14.27
C THR A 626 -13.98 24.17 -15.27
N GLY A 627 -15.29 23.99 -15.21
CA GLY A 627 -16.06 23.05 -16.03
C GLY A 627 -16.08 21.64 -15.44
N TYR A 628 -16.94 20.79 -16.00
CA TYR A 628 -17.18 19.41 -15.51
C TYR A 628 -16.53 18.38 -16.45
N ASN A 629 -15.29 18.61 -16.84
CA ASN A 629 -14.48 17.70 -17.67
C ASN A 629 -13.50 16.85 -16.88
N PHE A 630 -13.75 16.66 -15.58
CA PHE A 630 -12.87 15.97 -14.67
C PHE A 630 -13.27 14.51 -14.48
N TYR A 631 -12.41 13.61 -14.97
CA TYR A 631 -12.59 12.17 -14.93
C TYR A 631 -11.40 11.45 -14.29
N SER A 632 -11.67 10.33 -13.62
CA SER A 632 -10.67 9.40 -13.08
C SER A 632 -10.46 8.18 -13.98
N ALA A 633 -11.45 7.84 -14.78
CA ALA A 633 -11.46 6.90 -15.89
C ALA A 633 -12.64 7.27 -16.81
N PRO A 634 -12.72 6.80 -18.06
CA PRO A 634 -13.92 6.94 -18.86
C PRO A 634 -15.17 6.57 -18.07
N ASN A 635 -16.22 7.37 -18.13
CA ASN A 635 -17.50 7.24 -17.40
C ASN A 635 -17.40 7.39 -15.86
N TYR A 636 -16.20 7.50 -15.30
CA TYR A 636 -15.98 7.68 -13.87
C TYR A 636 -15.51 9.11 -13.56
N PRO A 637 -16.41 10.03 -13.20
CA PRO A 637 -16.00 11.39 -12.80
C PRO A 637 -15.02 11.36 -11.65
N TYR A 638 -14.07 12.27 -11.67
CA TYR A 638 -13.29 12.61 -10.48
C TYR A 638 -14.22 13.26 -9.44
N ARG A 639 -13.78 13.33 -8.20
CA ARG A 639 -14.59 13.89 -7.12
C ARG A 639 -14.85 15.40 -7.29
N ASP A 640 -16.06 15.81 -6.94
CA ASP A 640 -16.43 17.21 -6.76
C ASP A 640 -15.74 17.80 -5.52
N PHE A 641 -16.07 19.06 -5.21
CA PHE A 641 -15.69 19.69 -3.95
C PHE A 641 -16.08 18.83 -2.73
N ILE A 642 -15.11 18.60 -1.85
CA ILE A 642 -15.34 17.87 -0.61
C ILE A 642 -14.43 18.40 0.51
N VAL A 643 -14.97 18.50 1.73
CA VAL A 643 -14.18 18.86 2.92
C VAL A 643 -13.92 17.60 3.73
N ARG A 644 -12.65 17.39 4.06
CA ARG A 644 -12.19 16.31 4.91
C ARG A 644 -11.62 16.83 6.20
N PHE A 645 -11.94 16.13 7.26
CA PHE A 645 -11.37 16.32 8.58
C PHE A 645 -10.58 15.08 8.99
N GLY A 646 -9.49 15.27 9.72
CA GLY A 646 -8.77 14.17 10.31
C GLY A 646 -8.04 14.56 11.59
N ILE A 647 -7.90 13.58 12.47
CA ILE A 647 -7.15 13.68 13.71
C ILE A 647 -6.25 12.45 13.87
N VAL A 648 -5.02 12.67 14.29
CA VAL A 648 -4.12 11.61 14.72
C VAL A 648 -3.66 11.92 16.12
N TRP A 649 -3.90 11.00 17.02
CA TRP A 649 -3.55 11.13 18.41
C TRP A 649 -2.60 10.02 18.84
N ASN A 650 -1.42 10.41 19.30
CA ASN A 650 -0.40 9.49 19.80
C ASN A 650 -0.37 9.56 21.33
N PHE A 651 -0.49 8.37 21.94
CA PHE A 651 -0.32 8.22 23.38
C PHE A 651 0.94 7.37 23.63
N PHE A 652 1.82 7.90 24.47
CA PHE A 652 2.91 7.14 25.05
C PHE A 652 3.18 7.67 26.46
N LEU A 653 3.42 6.74 27.36
CA LEU A 653 3.56 7.00 28.80
C LEU A 653 4.99 7.42 29.15
#